data_f249e6a83c57deecdd85c12ed6aa41a6
#
_entry.id   f249e6a83c57deecdd85c12ed6aa41a6
#
_cell.length_a   1.000
_cell.length_b   1.000
_cell.length_c   1.000
_cell.angle_alpha   90.00
_cell.angle_beta   90.00
_cell.angle_gamma   90.00
#
_symmetry.space_group_name_H-M   'P 1'
#
loop_
_entity.id
_entity.type
_entity.pdbx_description
1 polymer ?
#
loop_
_entity_poly.entity_id
_entity_poly.type
_entity_poly.pdbx_seq_one_letter_code
_entity_poly.pdbx_strand_id
1 'polypeptide(L)'
;MTAAHGENQRKRTVLLTDHPWAGLELERQIIEGAGFELVAGPEVAGSASDVESLVAASEPEAILTCWAPVSARAIDLPKNLRVVARLGVGLDNIDVVAATRRGTWVTNVPDYCVQEVSDHALALVLDFCRGISRLNAETKQRGWRSEAAGLLRVSTLVVAILGYGRIGRETARRFRALGCRVLAYDPTFSCDDANAAAVSLERVQDEADVIVIHVPLTPGTRGMISGDFLARTKRRPLIVNVSRGPLVDNGALLEALTRGSVRGAALDVLDGEPSPPLEILSHPNVVVTPHVAYASDASMLELRRRACEEVVRVLRGAPPEHPRNTPDRGQVSEGVPLAGGVASDVRLVDTPDGPIVIKAALPKLKVDADWFSDPARSLTEVAAMEAFKELIGSKAVPDIVWVEPEKHRFAMRRVDPRLRNWKVDLLAGTVDLRTATRVGELLGLLHTRSAGHPHLAQRFADTRYFRELRVEPFFDHVARKNASFGGDITSIAARMLEQRTTLVHGDYSPKNILADGGDVVLLDYEVAHWGDPRFDVAFCLAHLLLKSAVKGAERRPYEQAIDAFLEAYAARGPRVFDHHLVNIVGCLLLARLHGKSPVDYIDRLERTRIEATGIRMLRSSSAPEQSNFRILPEHTS
;
A
#
# COMPACT_ATOMS: atom_id res chain seq x y z
N MET A 1 34.62 45.64 -19.90
CA MET A 1 34.03 44.71 -20.88
C MET A 1 34.16 43.31 -20.28
N THR A 2 33.16 42.88 -19.53
CA THR A 2 33.03 41.54 -18.98
C THR A 2 31.86 40.85 -19.67
N ALA A 3 32.18 39.94 -20.59
CA ALA A 3 31.20 39.14 -21.30
C ALA A 3 30.61 38.11 -20.32
N ALA A 4 29.35 38.28 -19.95
CA ALA A 4 28.56 37.25 -19.29
C ALA A 4 28.33 36.11 -20.28
N HIS A 5 28.95 34.99 -20.08
CA HIS A 5 28.58 33.73 -20.71
C HIS A 5 27.25 33.28 -20.06
N GLY A 6 26.14 33.61 -20.71
CA GLY A 6 24.86 32.95 -20.43
C GLY A 6 24.93 31.53 -20.95
N GLU A 7 25.15 30.57 -20.09
CA GLU A 7 24.84 29.17 -20.38
C GLU A 7 23.35 29.10 -20.72
N ASN A 8 23.05 28.77 -21.96
CA ASN A 8 21.72 28.50 -22.46
C ASN A 8 21.26 27.18 -21.82
N GLN A 9 20.75 27.23 -20.59
CA GLN A 9 20.16 26.05 -19.91
C GLN A 9 19.00 25.59 -20.79
N ARG A 10 19.20 24.48 -21.51
CA ARG A 10 18.17 23.80 -22.29
C ARG A 10 16.97 23.55 -21.36
N LYS A 11 15.82 24.13 -21.66
CA LYS A 11 14.62 23.92 -20.88
C LYS A 11 14.29 22.42 -20.85
N ARG A 12 13.97 21.91 -19.68
CA ARG A 12 13.56 20.51 -19.47
C ARG A 12 12.21 20.28 -20.12
N THR A 13 12.10 19.28 -20.98
CA THR A 13 10.96 19.08 -21.88
C THR A 13 10.00 18.03 -21.36
N VAL A 14 8.71 18.31 -21.42
CA VAL A 14 7.58 17.38 -21.24
C VAL A 14 6.93 17.17 -22.60
N LEU A 15 6.87 15.92 -23.08
CA LEU A 15 6.19 15.55 -24.31
C LEU A 15 4.75 15.08 -23.99
N LEU A 16 3.75 15.70 -24.61
CA LEU A 16 2.39 15.17 -24.70
C LEU A 16 2.26 14.46 -26.07
N THR A 17 2.11 13.14 -26.07
CA THR A 17 2.16 12.34 -27.31
C THR A 17 0.94 12.56 -28.21
N ASP A 18 -0.22 12.75 -27.61
CA ASP A 18 -1.52 12.92 -28.28
C ASP A 18 -2.55 13.53 -27.33
N HIS A 19 -3.53 14.27 -27.90
CA HIS A 19 -4.59 14.90 -27.11
C HIS A 19 -5.90 15.02 -27.91
N PRO A 20 -6.94 14.23 -27.63
CA PRO A 20 -8.21 14.28 -28.37
C PRO A 20 -9.15 15.41 -27.91
N TRP A 21 -8.61 16.50 -27.41
CA TRP A 21 -9.36 17.68 -26.99
C TRP A 21 -8.78 18.97 -27.58
N ALA A 22 -9.63 19.97 -27.75
CA ALA A 22 -9.22 21.27 -28.24
C ALA A 22 -8.50 22.10 -27.15
N GLY A 23 -7.41 22.77 -27.54
CA GLY A 23 -6.67 23.68 -26.68
C GLY A 23 -5.82 22.98 -25.61
N LEU A 24 -4.67 23.58 -25.30
CA LEU A 24 -3.69 23.09 -24.33
C LEU A 24 -3.37 24.12 -23.23
N GLU A 25 -4.26 25.07 -23.01
CA GLU A 25 -4.05 26.19 -22.08
C GLU A 25 -3.83 25.67 -20.66
N LEU A 26 -4.58 24.63 -20.25
CA LEU A 26 -4.46 24.02 -18.93
C LEU A 26 -3.10 23.34 -18.73
N GLU A 27 -2.69 22.53 -19.70
CA GLU A 27 -1.41 21.80 -19.65
C GLU A 27 -0.25 22.79 -19.65
N ARG A 28 -0.29 23.81 -20.51
CA ARG A 28 0.73 24.87 -20.55
C ARG A 28 0.78 25.65 -19.26
N GLN A 29 -0.37 26.04 -18.72
CA GLN A 29 -0.43 26.74 -17.43
C GLN A 29 0.28 25.97 -16.32
N ILE A 30 0.08 24.66 -16.23
CA ILE A 30 0.65 23.83 -15.17
C ILE A 30 2.13 23.53 -15.44
N ILE A 31 2.46 23.06 -16.64
CA ILE A 31 3.81 22.58 -16.98
C ILE A 31 4.77 23.76 -17.18
N GLU A 32 4.38 24.77 -17.99
CA GLU A 32 5.23 25.93 -18.27
C GLU A 32 5.28 26.87 -17.05
N GLY A 33 4.19 26.98 -16.29
CA GLY A 33 4.17 27.67 -15.00
C GLY A 33 5.08 27.04 -13.95
N ALA A 34 5.41 25.75 -14.10
CA ALA A 34 6.38 25.04 -13.26
C ALA A 34 7.84 25.17 -13.74
N GLY A 35 8.09 25.84 -14.89
CA GLY A 35 9.41 26.08 -15.47
C GLY A 35 9.87 25.03 -16.49
N PHE A 36 8.98 24.15 -16.95
CA PHE A 36 9.25 23.15 -17.99
C PHE A 36 8.73 23.63 -19.36
N GLU A 37 9.15 22.97 -20.43
CA GLU A 37 8.66 23.23 -21.79
C GLU A 37 7.68 22.14 -22.21
N LEU A 38 6.47 22.47 -22.65
CA LEU A 38 5.50 21.53 -23.18
C LEU A 38 5.63 21.41 -24.70
N VAL A 39 6.03 20.23 -25.17
CA VAL A 39 5.97 19.86 -26.60
C VAL A 39 4.74 18.97 -26.81
N ALA A 40 3.86 19.40 -27.71
CA ALA A 40 2.63 18.67 -28.01
C ALA A 40 2.74 17.91 -29.33
N GLY A 41 2.32 16.67 -29.32
CA GLY A 41 2.05 15.84 -30.48
C GLY A 41 0.69 16.17 -31.12
N PRO A 42 0.21 15.33 -32.04
CA PRO A 42 -1.04 15.55 -32.78
C PRO A 42 -2.29 15.30 -31.90
N GLU A 43 -3.44 15.80 -32.35
CA GLU A 43 -4.75 15.54 -31.73
C GLU A 43 -5.17 14.08 -31.85
N VAL A 44 -4.71 13.38 -32.88
CA VAL A 44 -5.00 11.95 -33.11
C VAL A 44 -3.77 11.12 -32.74
N ALA A 45 -4.01 10.07 -31.96
CA ALA A 45 -2.93 9.15 -31.55
C ALA A 45 -2.22 8.54 -32.76
N GLY A 46 -0.91 8.67 -32.78
CA GLY A 46 -0.04 8.03 -33.76
C GLY A 46 0.27 6.57 -33.42
N SER A 47 1.00 5.91 -34.32
CA SER A 47 1.57 4.58 -34.10
C SER A 47 2.75 4.64 -33.10
N ALA A 48 3.24 3.47 -32.66
CA ALA A 48 4.44 3.40 -31.81
C ALA A 48 5.66 4.08 -32.47
N SER A 49 5.83 3.94 -33.80
CA SER A 49 6.92 4.59 -34.54
C SER A 49 6.79 6.12 -34.59
N ASP A 50 5.57 6.64 -34.63
CA ASP A 50 5.33 8.09 -34.57
C ASP A 50 5.72 8.64 -33.20
N VAL A 51 5.32 7.96 -32.12
CA VAL A 51 5.74 8.32 -30.75
C VAL A 51 7.25 8.26 -30.58
N GLU A 52 7.91 7.21 -31.09
CA GLU A 52 9.37 7.08 -31.06
C GLU A 52 10.05 8.26 -31.78
N SER A 53 9.48 8.71 -32.90
CA SER A 53 9.99 9.87 -33.64
C SER A 53 9.83 11.18 -32.89
N LEU A 54 8.66 11.39 -32.24
CA LEU A 54 8.41 12.54 -31.36
C LEU A 54 9.37 12.58 -30.16
N VAL A 55 9.58 11.43 -29.54
CA VAL A 55 10.50 11.27 -28.40
C VAL A 55 11.95 11.57 -28.81
N ALA A 56 12.40 11.03 -29.97
CA ALA A 56 13.74 11.27 -30.47
C ALA A 56 13.99 12.76 -30.81
N ALA A 57 12.97 13.45 -31.31
CA ALA A 57 13.07 14.87 -31.66
C ALA A 57 13.07 15.79 -30.45
N SER A 58 12.29 15.48 -29.41
CA SER A 58 12.10 16.33 -28.21
C SER A 58 13.03 16.00 -27.05
N GLU A 59 13.60 14.78 -26.99
CA GLU A 59 14.40 14.27 -25.86
C GLU A 59 13.78 14.60 -24.48
N PRO A 60 12.54 14.15 -24.18
CA PRO A 60 11.79 14.59 -23.02
C PRO A 60 12.30 13.97 -21.72
N GLU A 61 12.12 14.69 -20.59
CA GLU A 61 12.28 14.14 -19.24
C GLU A 61 10.99 13.54 -18.70
N ALA A 62 9.84 13.86 -19.31
CA ALA A 62 8.54 13.27 -19.00
C ALA A 62 7.71 13.08 -20.26
N ILE A 63 6.92 12.01 -20.29
CA ILE A 63 5.95 11.73 -21.34
C ILE A 63 4.55 11.70 -20.72
N LEU A 64 3.63 12.50 -21.28
CA LEU A 64 2.19 12.40 -21.10
C LEU A 64 1.61 11.68 -22.31
N THR A 65 0.79 10.63 -22.11
CA THR A 65 0.15 9.90 -23.21
C THR A 65 -1.33 9.66 -22.94
N CYS A 66 -2.18 9.88 -23.95
CA CYS A 66 -3.60 9.56 -23.89
C CYS A 66 -3.89 8.17 -24.52
N TRP A 67 -3.82 8.04 -25.81
CA TRP A 67 -4.10 6.81 -26.55
C TRP A 67 -2.86 6.23 -27.22
N ALA A 68 -1.89 7.08 -27.54
CA ALA A 68 -0.72 6.67 -28.28
C ALA A 68 0.13 5.64 -27.51
N PRO A 69 0.65 4.61 -28.18
CA PRO A 69 1.44 3.57 -27.53
C PRO A 69 2.86 4.05 -27.23
N VAL A 70 3.26 3.93 -25.97
CA VAL A 70 4.64 4.21 -25.52
C VAL A 70 5.40 2.89 -25.41
N SER A 71 6.13 2.56 -26.47
CA SER A 71 6.91 1.32 -26.60
C SER A 71 8.14 1.31 -25.69
N ALA A 72 8.74 0.12 -25.49
CA ALA A 72 10.05 -0.01 -24.83
C ALA A 72 11.10 0.91 -25.47
N ARG A 73 11.11 1.00 -26.81
CA ARG A 73 12.05 1.87 -27.54
C ARG A 73 11.80 3.36 -27.24
N ALA A 74 10.55 3.81 -27.23
CA ALA A 74 10.21 5.19 -26.86
C ALA A 74 10.68 5.53 -25.44
N ILE A 75 10.61 4.56 -24.53
CA ILE A 75 11.09 4.71 -23.16
C ILE A 75 12.62 4.76 -23.11
N ASP A 76 13.32 3.94 -23.90
CA ASP A 76 14.78 3.82 -23.88
C ASP A 76 15.52 4.97 -24.61
N LEU A 77 14.87 5.65 -25.56
CA LEU A 77 15.48 6.71 -26.37
C LEU A 77 15.95 7.94 -25.57
N PRO A 78 15.14 8.58 -24.70
CA PRO A 78 15.56 9.81 -24.03
C PRO A 78 16.60 9.51 -22.96
N LYS A 79 17.63 10.36 -22.82
CA LYS A 79 18.70 10.15 -21.82
C LYS A 79 18.19 10.22 -20.39
N ASN A 80 17.27 11.12 -20.10
CA ASN A 80 16.84 11.50 -18.72
C ASN A 80 15.34 11.34 -18.49
N LEU A 81 14.68 10.33 -19.08
CA LEU A 81 13.26 10.10 -18.86
C LEU A 81 12.99 9.68 -17.40
N ARG A 82 12.19 10.45 -16.69
CA ARG A 82 11.87 10.26 -15.28
C ARG A 82 10.47 9.70 -15.04
N VAL A 83 9.51 10.03 -15.90
CA VAL A 83 8.12 9.60 -15.74
C VAL A 83 7.40 9.48 -17.08
N VAL A 84 6.56 8.44 -17.19
CA VAL A 84 5.52 8.29 -18.21
C VAL A 84 4.18 8.36 -17.47
N ALA A 85 3.39 9.40 -17.74
CA ALA A 85 2.10 9.60 -17.12
C ALA A 85 0.97 9.31 -18.10
N ARG A 86 0.08 8.39 -17.73
CA ARG A 86 -1.12 8.04 -18.49
C ARG A 86 -2.24 9.03 -18.23
N LEU A 87 -2.75 9.67 -19.25
CA LEU A 87 -4.03 10.40 -19.22
C LEU A 87 -5.17 9.38 -19.32
N GLY A 88 -5.48 8.70 -18.22
CA GLY A 88 -6.46 7.64 -18.12
C GLY A 88 -6.18 6.67 -16.98
N VAL A 89 -7.00 5.61 -16.86
CA VAL A 89 -6.88 4.56 -15.83
C VAL A 89 -6.02 3.39 -16.31
N GLY A 90 -6.27 2.87 -17.51
CA GLY A 90 -5.57 1.70 -18.08
C GLY A 90 -4.14 2.02 -18.49
N LEU A 91 -3.27 1.01 -18.53
CA LEU A 91 -1.85 1.14 -18.86
C LEU A 91 -1.43 0.27 -20.05
N ASP A 92 -2.39 -0.29 -20.73
CA ASP A 92 -2.21 -1.24 -21.83
C ASP A 92 -1.49 -0.64 -23.05
N ASN A 93 -1.39 0.68 -23.14
CA ASN A 93 -0.62 1.40 -24.15
C ASN A 93 0.80 1.81 -23.70
N ILE A 94 1.26 1.39 -22.53
CA ILE A 94 2.60 1.73 -22.00
C ILE A 94 3.36 0.43 -21.70
N ASP A 95 4.61 0.31 -22.14
CA ASP A 95 5.50 -0.77 -21.69
C ASP A 95 6.01 -0.50 -20.26
N VAL A 96 5.18 -0.90 -19.28
CA VAL A 96 5.49 -0.71 -17.86
C VAL A 96 6.74 -1.48 -17.44
N VAL A 97 7.02 -2.63 -18.07
CA VAL A 97 8.20 -3.46 -17.78
C VAL A 97 9.48 -2.75 -18.20
N ALA A 98 9.49 -2.19 -19.41
CA ALA A 98 10.63 -1.40 -19.90
C ALA A 98 10.87 -0.15 -19.02
N ALA A 99 9.80 0.56 -18.67
CA ALA A 99 9.88 1.73 -17.78
C ALA A 99 10.47 1.36 -16.40
N THR A 100 10.02 0.25 -15.83
CA THR A 100 10.51 -0.27 -14.55
C THR A 100 12.00 -0.59 -14.63
N ARG A 101 12.41 -1.35 -15.62
CA ARG A 101 13.83 -1.71 -15.87
C ARG A 101 14.72 -0.49 -16.04
N ARG A 102 14.22 0.55 -16.70
CA ARG A 102 14.96 1.79 -16.95
C ARG A 102 15.05 2.71 -15.73
N GLY A 103 14.30 2.49 -14.69
CA GLY A 103 14.23 3.39 -13.55
C GLY A 103 13.26 4.57 -13.74
N THR A 104 12.36 4.48 -14.73
CA THR A 104 11.35 5.48 -15.07
C THR A 104 10.04 5.19 -14.36
N TRP A 105 9.44 6.19 -13.71
CA TRP A 105 8.12 6.06 -13.11
C TRP A 105 7.03 5.92 -14.18
N VAL A 106 6.04 5.08 -13.89
CA VAL A 106 4.76 5.06 -14.60
C VAL A 106 3.67 5.48 -13.63
N THR A 107 2.83 6.41 -14.04
CA THR A 107 1.70 6.91 -13.24
C THR A 107 0.44 7.04 -14.08
N ASN A 108 -0.72 7.11 -13.42
CA ASN A 108 -2.02 7.34 -14.05
C ASN A 108 -2.93 8.16 -13.14
N VAL A 109 -4.17 8.41 -13.58
CA VAL A 109 -5.21 9.06 -12.76
C VAL A 109 -6.31 8.03 -12.48
N PRO A 110 -6.27 7.32 -11.32
CA PRO A 110 -7.00 6.06 -11.13
C PRO A 110 -8.50 6.19 -10.85
N ASP A 111 -9.00 7.36 -10.52
CA ASP A 111 -10.33 7.57 -9.95
C ASP A 111 -11.13 8.74 -10.56
N TYR A 112 -10.58 9.46 -11.54
CA TYR A 112 -11.18 10.64 -12.17
C TYR A 112 -12.54 10.39 -12.85
N CYS A 113 -12.81 9.16 -13.28
CA CYS A 113 -14.01 8.80 -14.04
C CYS A 113 -14.86 7.71 -13.37
N VAL A 114 -14.72 7.52 -12.07
CA VAL A 114 -15.48 6.47 -11.35
C VAL A 114 -16.99 6.70 -11.49
N GLN A 115 -17.44 7.94 -11.40
CA GLN A 115 -18.85 8.30 -11.53
C GLN A 115 -19.32 8.11 -12.96
N GLU A 116 -18.58 8.66 -13.93
CA GLU A 116 -18.92 8.65 -15.35
C GLU A 116 -19.06 7.23 -15.90
N VAL A 117 -18.07 6.36 -15.67
CA VAL A 117 -18.12 4.97 -16.16
C VAL A 117 -19.25 4.18 -15.50
N SER A 118 -19.51 4.43 -14.21
CA SER A 118 -20.61 3.79 -13.50
C SER A 118 -21.96 4.25 -13.99
N ASP A 119 -22.12 5.55 -14.27
CA ASP A 119 -23.33 6.13 -14.86
C ASP A 119 -23.55 5.62 -16.29
N HIS A 120 -22.49 5.54 -17.09
CA HIS A 120 -22.55 5.06 -18.46
C HIS A 120 -22.93 3.58 -18.53
N ALA A 121 -22.34 2.73 -17.69
CA ALA A 121 -22.71 1.32 -17.57
C ALA A 121 -24.21 1.15 -17.22
N LEU A 122 -24.69 1.94 -16.25
CA LEU A 122 -26.09 1.96 -15.90
C LEU A 122 -26.97 2.44 -17.06
N ALA A 123 -26.58 3.53 -17.74
CA ALA A 123 -27.33 4.11 -18.87
C ALA A 123 -27.47 3.10 -20.03
N LEU A 124 -26.38 2.38 -20.37
CA LEU A 124 -26.39 1.33 -21.37
C LEU A 124 -27.37 0.21 -21.02
N VAL A 125 -27.39 -0.24 -19.77
CA VAL A 125 -28.38 -1.26 -19.31
C VAL A 125 -29.79 -0.72 -19.36
N LEU A 126 -30.03 0.50 -18.91
CA LEU A 126 -31.35 1.15 -18.95
C LEU A 126 -31.83 1.38 -20.38
N ASP A 127 -30.95 1.83 -21.27
CA ASP A 127 -31.29 1.99 -22.70
C ASP A 127 -31.73 0.66 -23.32
N PHE A 128 -30.93 -0.40 -23.11
CA PHE A 128 -31.29 -1.73 -23.61
C PHE A 128 -32.61 -2.25 -23.02
N CYS A 129 -32.76 -2.17 -21.69
CA CYS A 129 -33.98 -2.68 -21.02
C CYS A 129 -35.24 -1.91 -21.39
N ARG A 130 -35.14 -0.62 -21.64
CA ARG A 130 -36.26 0.25 -21.98
C ARG A 130 -36.39 0.49 -23.49
N GLY A 131 -35.40 0.05 -24.28
CA GLY A 131 -35.33 0.18 -25.73
C GLY A 131 -35.33 1.64 -26.21
N ILE A 132 -34.69 2.55 -25.46
CA ILE A 132 -34.80 3.99 -25.71
C ILE A 132 -34.25 4.35 -27.08
N SER A 133 -32.98 3.96 -27.36
CA SER A 133 -32.34 4.23 -28.66
C SER A 133 -33.07 3.58 -29.81
N ARG A 134 -33.50 2.32 -29.68
CA ARG A 134 -34.26 1.59 -30.68
C ARG A 134 -35.61 2.27 -30.98
N LEU A 135 -36.41 2.51 -29.93
CA LEU A 135 -37.74 3.13 -30.10
C LEU A 135 -37.64 4.57 -30.62
N ASN A 136 -36.60 5.33 -30.22
CA ASN A 136 -36.37 6.66 -30.79
C ASN A 136 -36.06 6.59 -32.28
N ALA A 137 -35.21 5.67 -32.73
CA ALA A 137 -34.93 5.47 -34.14
C ALA A 137 -36.15 5.02 -34.93
N GLU A 138 -36.89 4.04 -34.41
CA GLU A 138 -38.16 3.55 -35.02
C GLU A 138 -39.22 4.66 -35.15
N THR A 139 -39.41 5.48 -34.10
CA THR A 139 -40.38 6.58 -34.12
C THR A 139 -40.00 7.65 -35.15
N LYS A 140 -38.72 8.00 -35.27
CA LYS A 140 -38.26 8.96 -36.27
C LYS A 140 -38.39 8.46 -37.71
N GLN A 141 -38.29 7.13 -37.93
CA GLN A 141 -38.35 6.55 -39.26
C GLN A 141 -39.77 6.13 -39.66
N ARG A 142 -40.58 5.58 -38.73
CA ARG A 142 -41.83 4.90 -39.00
C ARG A 142 -43.06 5.57 -38.38
N GLY A 143 -42.87 6.71 -37.68
CA GLY A 143 -43.92 7.45 -37.02
C GLY A 143 -44.33 6.88 -35.66
N TRP A 144 -45.35 7.48 -35.07
CA TRP A 144 -45.79 7.22 -33.70
C TRP A 144 -46.51 5.89 -33.58
N ARG A 145 -45.89 4.91 -32.89
CA ARG A 145 -46.47 3.59 -32.59
C ARG A 145 -46.28 3.28 -31.11
N SER A 146 -47.36 2.93 -30.42
CA SER A 146 -47.33 2.63 -28.96
C SER A 146 -47.08 1.15 -28.64
N GLU A 147 -46.93 0.28 -29.63
CA GLU A 147 -46.63 -1.13 -29.44
C GLU A 147 -45.16 -1.31 -29.05
N ALA A 148 -44.95 -1.74 -27.81
CA ALA A 148 -43.58 -1.95 -27.27
C ALA A 148 -43.46 -3.40 -26.76
N ALA A 149 -42.71 -4.23 -27.50
CA ALA A 149 -42.40 -5.60 -27.11
C ALA A 149 -40.96 -5.71 -26.63
N GLY A 150 -40.68 -6.68 -25.75
CA GLY A 150 -39.35 -7.03 -25.31
C GLY A 150 -38.72 -6.10 -24.25
N LEU A 151 -39.49 -5.17 -23.66
CA LEU A 151 -39.03 -4.30 -22.60
C LEU A 151 -38.92 -5.04 -21.25
N LEU A 152 -37.90 -4.74 -20.49
CA LEU A 152 -37.61 -5.40 -19.22
C LEU A 152 -37.91 -4.49 -18.01
N ARG A 153 -38.36 -5.11 -16.91
CA ARG A 153 -38.46 -4.43 -15.61
C ARG A 153 -37.11 -4.51 -14.89
N VAL A 154 -36.45 -3.38 -14.73
CA VAL A 154 -35.06 -3.31 -14.20
C VAL A 154 -34.96 -3.89 -12.80
N SER A 155 -35.90 -3.60 -11.90
CA SER A 155 -35.86 -4.07 -10.50
C SER A 155 -35.96 -5.58 -10.30
N THR A 156 -36.31 -6.33 -11.35
CA THR A 156 -36.38 -7.82 -11.29
C THR A 156 -35.13 -8.50 -11.81
N LEU A 157 -34.12 -7.73 -12.28
CA LEU A 157 -32.93 -8.28 -12.89
C LEU A 157 -31.89 -8.67 -11.83
N VAL A 158 -31.16 -9.73 -12.14
CA VAL A 158 -29.94 -10.12 -11.46
C VAL A 158 -28.74 -9.56 -12.25
N VAL A 159 -28.05 -8.61 -11.69
CA VAL A 159 -26.91 -7.94 -12.31
C VAL A 159 -25.62 -8.49 -11.72
N ALA A 160 -24.75 -9.05 -12.54
CA ALA A 160 -23.43 -9.51 -12.15
C ALA A 160 -22.37 -8.47 -12.56
N ILE A 161 -21.51 -8.12 -11.62
CA ILE A 161 -20.37 -7.22 -11.82
C ILE A 161 -19.09 -8.08 -11.84
N LEU A 162 -18.39 -8.09 -12.96
CA LEU A 162 -17.08 -8.71 -13.10
C LEU A 162 -16.00 -7.66 -12.89
N GLY A 163 -15.21 -7.79 -11.81
CA GLY A 163 -14.29 -6.78 -11.33
C GLY A 163 -14.94 -5.84 -10.31
N TYR A 164 -14.65 -6.05 -9.02
CA TYR A 164 -15.27 -5.32 -7.90
C TYR A 164 -14.34 -4.29 -7.29
N GLY A 165 -13.61 -3.57 -8.17
CA GLY A 165 -12.77 -2.41 -7.81
C GLY A 165 -13.59 -1.13 -7.57
N ARG A 166 -12.94 0.05 -7.69
CA ARG A 166 -13.59 1.36 -7.47
C ARG A 166 -14.85 1.54 -8.32
N ILE A 167 -14.74 1.33 -9.63
CA ILE A 167 -15.86 1.50 -10.58
C ILE A 167 -16.94 0.41 -10.36
N GLY A 168 -16.52 -0.86 -10.22
CA GLY A 168 -17.46 -1.96 -10.01
C GLY A 168 -18.31 -1.80 -8.76
N ARG A 169 -17.74 -1.34 -7.65
CA ARG A 169 -18.48 -1.04 -6.41
C ARG A 169 -19.50 0.08 -6.60
N GLU A 170 -19.10 1.13 -7.31
CA GLU A 170 -19.98 2.27 -7.57
C GLU A 170 -21.12 1.91 -8.54
N THR A 171 -20.83 1.07 -9.54
CA THR A 171 -21.84 0.48 -10.44
C THR A 171 -22.82 -0.41 -9.66
N ALA A 172 -22.33 -1.26 -8.77
CA ALA A 172 -23.15 -2.12 -7.92
C ALA A 172 -24.12 -1.30 -7.04
N ARG A 173 -23.61 -0.22 -6.41
CA ARG A 173 -24.41 0.69 -5.59
C ARG A 173 -25.60 1.28 -6.38
N ARG A 174 -25.37 1.68 -7.64
CA ARG A 174 -26.41 2.21 -8.53
C ARG A 174 -27.48 1.18 -8.87
N PHE A 175 -27.09 -0.04 -9.27
CA PHE A 175 -28.05 -1.10 -9.56
C PHE A 175 -28.83 -1.54 -8.32
N ARG A 176 -28.17 -1.57 -7.16
CA ARG A 176 -28.83 -1.85 -5.89
C ARG A 176 -29.92 -0.82 -5.56
N ALA A 177 -29.65 0.46 -5.80
CA ALA A 177 -30.62 1.55 -5.61
C ALA A 177 -31.84 1.44 -6.53
N LEU A 178 -31.71 0.79 -7.71
CA LEU A 178 -32.82 0.48 -8.60
C LEU A 178 -33.59 -0.80 -8.20
N GLY A 179 -33.23 -1.43 -7.10
CA GLY A 179 -33.87 -2.65 -6.60
C GLY A 179 -33.40 -3.94 -7.25
N CYS A 180 -32.32 -3.90 -8.05
CA CYS A 180 -31.72 -5.11 -8.62
C CYS A 180 -31.07 -5.97 -7.53
N ARG A 181 -31.06 -7.28 -7.75
CA ARG A 181 -30.15 -8.18 -7.03
C ARG A 181 -28.79 -8.11 -7.70
N VAL A 182 -27.74 -7.79 -6.92
CA VAL A 182 -26.38 -7.62 -7.45
C VAL A 182 -25.48 -8.74 -6.98
N LEU A 183 -24.77 -9.37 -7.91
CA LEU A 183 -23.71 -10.35 -7.71
C LEU A 183 -22.39 -9.70 -8.10
N ALA A 184 -21.28 -10.07 -7.45
CA ALA A 184 -19.96 -9.60 -7.82
C ALA A 184 -18.95 -10.76 -7.84
N TYR A 185 -18.16 -10.79 -8.90
CA TYR A 185 -17.00 -11.67 -9.02
C TYR A 185 -15.73 -10.85 -9.13
N ASP A 186 -14.82 -11.07 -8.20
CA ASP A 186 -13.46 -10.52 -8.20
C ASP A 186 -12.57 -11.44 -7.36
N PRO A 187 -11.35 -11.80 -7.82
CA PRO A 187 -10.45 -12.67 -7.06
C PRO A 187 -10.12 -12.17 -5.64
N THR A 188 -10.23 -10.87 -5.40
CA THR A 188 -9.94 -10.24 -4.11
C THR A 188 -11.19 -9.96 -3.26
N PHE A 189 -12.38 -10.21 -3.77
CA PHE A 189 -13.65 -10.01 -3.07
C PHE A 189 -14.29 -11.35 -2.70
N SER A 190 -14.16 -11.75 -1.45
CA SER A 190 -14.53 -13.08 -0.96
C SER A 190 -15.74 -13.12 -0.01
N CYS A 191 -16.28 -11.95 0.38
CA CYS A 191 -17.43 -11.86 1.28
C CYS A 191 -18.38 -10.76 0.84
N ASP A 192 -19.68 -10.96 1.10
CA ASP A 192 -20.75 -10.02 0.76
C ASP A 192 -20.54 -8.65 1.42
N ASP A 193 -20.96 -7.60 0.71
CA ASP A 193 -21.09 -6.27 1.28
C ASP A 193 -22.53 -5.74 1.15
N ALA A 194 -22.76 -4.48 1.52
CA ALA A 194 -24.09 -3.86 1.47
C ALA A 194 -24.69 -3.79 0.03
N ASN A 195 -23.86 -3.84 -1.01
CA ASN A 195 -24.24 -3.61 -2.39
C ASN A 195 -24.26 -4.87 -3.25
N ALA A 196 -23.45 -5.89 -2.94
CA ALA A 196 -23.33 -7.09 -3.76
C ALA A 196 -23.00 -8.33 -2.94
N ALA A 197 -23.49 -9.50 -3.43
CA ALA A 197 -23.07 -10.80 -2.94
C ALA A 197 -21.83 -11.28 -3.69
N ALA A 198 -20.80 -11.74 -2.96
CA ALA A 198 -19.60 -12.36 -3.53
C ALA A 198 -19.93 -13.75 -4.09
N VAL A 199 -19.60 -13.99 -5.36
CA VAL A 199 -19.96 -15.23 -6.04
C VAL A 199 -18.83 -15.77 -6.92
N SER A 200 -18.87 -17.06 -7.25
CA SER A 200 -18.00 -17.65 -8.26
C SER A 200 -18.45 -17.28 -9.68
N LEU A 201 -17.56 -17.50 -10.65
CA LEU A 201 -17.85 -17.22 -12.05
C LEU A 201 -18.97 -18.13 -12.60
N GLU A 202 -19.02 -19.39 -12.15
CA GLU A 202 -20.08 -20.35 -12.48
C GLU A 202 -21.44 -19.82 -12.03
N ARG A 203 -21.51 -19.24 -10.83
CA ARG A 203 -22.75 -18.68 -10.33
C ARG A 203 -23.19 -17.44 -11.11
N VAL A 204 -22.25 -16.64 -11.62
CA VAL A 204 -22.56 -15.56 -12.57
C VAL A 204 -23.22 -16.13 -13.83
N GLN A 205 -22.65 -17.20 -14.42
CA GLN A 205 -23.21 -17.85 -15.62
C GLN A 205 -24.60 -18.41 -15.39
N ASP A 206 -24.88 -18.91 -14.19
CA ASP A 206 -26.16 -19.52 -13.84
C ASP A 206 -27.28 -18.52 -13.57
N GLU A 207 -26.98 -17.39 -12.93
CA GLU A 207 -27.99 -16.53 -12.34
C GLU A 207 -28.11 -15.14 -12.99
N ALA A 208 -27.10 -14.65 -13.73
CA ALA A 208 -27.09 -13.27 -14.22
C ALA A 208 -28.03 -13.03 -15.43
N ASP A 209 -28.87 -12.00 -15.33
CA ASP A 209 -29.62 -11.41 -16.45
C ASP A 209 -28.81 -10.33 -17.18
N VAL A 210 -27.88 -9.71 -16.50
CA VAL A 210 -26.95 -8.68 -17.00
C VAL A 210 -25.55 -8.97 -16.45
N ILE A 211 -24.53 -8.90 -17.29
CA ILE A 211 -23.13 -9.06 -16.90
C ILE A 211 -22.39 -7.78 -17.28
N VAL A 212 -21.93 -7.00 -16.29
CA VAL A 212 -21.18 -5.75 -16.48
C VAL A 212 -19.69 -5.99 -16.18
N ILE A 213 -18.82 -5.61 -17.12
CA ILE A 213 -17.39 -5.91 -17.10
C ILE A 213 -16.61 -4.67 -16.66
N HIS A 214 -15.90 -4.79 -15.55
CA HIS A 214 -15.00 -3.77 -14.97
C HIS A 214 -13.61 -4.32 -14.65
N VAL A 215 -13.24 -5.48 -15.19
CA VAL A 215 -11.91 -6.06 -15.00
C VAL A 215 -10.87 -5.37 -15.87
N PRO A 216 -9.60 -5.24 -15.43
CA PRO A 216 -8.52 -4.74 -16.27
C PRO A 216 -8.15 -5.76 -17.36
N LEU A 217 -7.63 -5.28 -18.49
CA LEU A 217 -7.05 -6.14 -19.53
C LEU A 217 -5.65 -6.59 -19.09
N THR A 218 -5.51 -7.90 -18.93
CA THR A 218 -4.25 -8.58 -18.62
C THR A 218 -4.13 -9.84 -19.49
N PRO A 219 -2.97 -10.50 -19.59
CA PRO A 219 -2.89 -11.80 -20.25
C PRO A 219 -3.89 -12.83 -19.72
N GLY A 220 -4.22 -12.80 -18.43
CA GLY A 220 -5.16 -13.73 -17.79
C GLY A 220 -6.64 -13.37 -17.97
N THR A 221 -6.97 -12.14 -18.36
CA THR A 221 -8.36 -11.68 -18.55
C THR A 221 -8.73 -11.47 -20.02
N ARG A 222 -7.76 -11.49 -20.94
CA ARG A 222 -8.02 -11.42 -22.37
C ARG A 222 -8.91 -12.58 -22.81
N GLY A 223 -10.01 -12.26 -23.50
CA GLY A 223 -10.99 -13.24 -23.98
C GLY A 223 -11.74 -13.98 -22.86
N MET A 224 -11.82 -13.40 -21.64
CA MET A 224 -12.52 -14.05 -20.53
C MET A 224 -14.01 -14.27 -20.82
N ILE A 225 -14.63 -13.43 -21.63
CA ILE A 225 -15.97 -13.66 -22.19
C ILE A 225 -15.81 -14.37 -23.53
N SER A 226 -15.46 -15.64 -23.46
CA SER A 226 -15.23 -16.55 -24.57
C SER A 226 -16.52 -17.27 -25.01
N GLY A 227 -16.44 -18.03 -26.10
CA GLY A 227 -17.52 -18.92 -26.53
C GLY A 227 -17.93 -19.92 -25.46
N ASP A 228 -16.95 -20.50 -24.75
CA ASP A 228 -17.21 -21.42 -23.63
C ASP A 228 -17.90 -20.73 -22.46
N PHE A 229 -17.52 -19.49 -22.14
CA PHE A 229 -18.18 -18.72 -21.11
C PHE A 229 -19.65 -18.46 -21.49
N LEU A 230 -19.90 -17.97 -22.70
CA LEU A 230 -21.23 -17.62 -23.18
C LEU A 230 -22.12 -18.85 -23.33
N ALA A 231 -21.59 -20.00 -23.75
CA ALA A 231 -22.33 -21.24 -23.88
C ALA A 231 -22.84 -21.80 -22.53
N ARG A 232 -22.20 -21.45 -21.42
CA ARG A 232 -22.61 -21.88 -20.06
C ARG A 232 -23.65 -20.96 -19.42
N THR A 233 -23.95 -19.80 -20.01
CA THR A 233 -24.93 -18.87 -19.43
C THR A 233 -26.35 -19.45 -19.56
N LYS A 234 -27.16 -19.43 -18.47
CA LYS A 234 -28.47 -20.05 -18.43
C LYS A 234 -29.63 -19.07 -18.65
N ARG A 235 -29.41 -17.77 -18.44
CA ARG A 235 -30.45 -16.75 -18.41
C ARG A 235 -30.43 -15.80 -19.61
N ARG A 236 -29.66 -16.11 -20.65
CA ARG A 236 -29.50 -15.25 -21.83
C ARG A 236 -29.14 -13.82 -21.43
N PRO A 237 -27.98 -13.59 -20.81
CA PRO A 237 -27.64 -12.29 -20.25
C PRO A 237 -27.49 -11.19 -21.32
N LEU A 238 -27.65 -9.93 -20.91
CA LEU A 238 -27.11 -8.77 -21.60
C LEU A 238 -25.62 -8.66 -21.22
N ILE A 239 -24.73 -8.62 -22.20
CA ILE A 239 -23.28 -8.40 -21.97
C ILE A 239 -22.98 -6.90 -22.08
N VAL A 240 -22.40 -6.31 -21.02
CA VAL A 240 -22.06 -4.89 -20.97
C VAL A 240 -20.55 -4.75 -20.77
N ASN A 241 -19.87 -4.11 -21.72
CA ASN A 241 -18.43 -3.87 -21.63
C ASN A 241 -18.12 -2.38 -21.67
N VAL A 242 -17.66 -1.84 -20.54
CA VAL A 242 -17.18 -0.47 -20.37
C VAL A 242 -15.72 -0.43 -19.87
N SER A 243 -15.00 -1.53 -20.10
CA SER A 243 -13.61 -1.68 -19.63
C SER A 243 -12.61 -1.70 -20.80
N ARG A 244 -12.44 -2.88 -21.46
CA ARG A 244 -11.57 -3.03 -22.64
C ARG A 244 -12.17 -4.01 -23.64
N GLY A 245 -12.08 -3.69 -24.94
CA GLY A 245 -12.61 -4.52 -26.02
C GLY A 245 -12.15 -5.97 -25.98
N PRO A 246 -10.83 -6.26 -25.91
CA PRO A 246 -10.29 -7.62 -25.93
C PRO A 246 -10.66 -8.53 -24.73
N LEU A 247 -11.47 -8.07 -23.79
CA LEU A 247 -12.05 -8.91 -22.73
C LEU A 247 -13.17 -9.81 -23.26
N VAL A 248 -13.79 -9.41 -24.37
CA VAL A 248 -14.88 -10.12 -25.04
C VAL A 248 -14.40 -10.61 -26.40
N ASP A 249 -14.58 -11.89 -26.67
CA ASP A 249 -14.37 -12.45 -28.00
C ASP A 249 -15.50 -12.01 -28.93
N ASN A 250 -15.19 -11.15 -29.90
CA ASN A 250 -16.13 -10.58 -30.84
C ASN A 250 -16.86 -11.65 -31.68
N GLY A 251 -16.14 -12.68 -32.15
CA GLY A 251 -16.69 -13.77 -32.93
C GLY A 251 -17.65 -14.62 -32.12
N ALA A 252 -17.25 -14.98 -30.91
CA ALA A 252 -18.09 -15.75 -29.98
C ALA A 252 -19.33 -14.97 -29.54
N LEU A 253 -19.20 -13.66 -29.32
CA LEU A 253 -20.32 -12.80 -28.99
C LEU A 253 -21.33 -12.73 -30.15
N LEU A 254 -20.87 -12.54 -31.40
CA LEU A 254 -21.72 -12.48 -32.58
C LEU A 254 -22.47 -13.81 -32.79
N GLU A 255 -21.78 -14.94 -32.62
CA GLU A 255 -22.39 -16.26 -32.67
C GLU A 255 -23.47 -16.45 -31.58
N ALA A 256 -23.17 -16.04 -30.33
CA ALA A 256 -24.11 -16.12 -29.22
C ALA A 256 -25.34 -15.22 -29.40
N LEU A 257 -25.18 -14.04 -29.98
CA LEU A 257 -26.28 -13.13 -30.37
C LEU A 257 -27.15 -13.77 -31.45
N THR A 258 -26.55 -14.35 -32.49
CA THR A 258 -27.23 -14.99 -33.60
C THR A 258 -28.03 -16.22 -33.16
N ARG A 259 -27.46 -17.04 -32.28
CA ARG A 259 -28.13 -18.21 -31.67
C ARG A 259 -29.17 -17.83 -30.62
N GLY A 260 -29.16 -16.59 -30.15
CA GLY A 260 -30.01 -16.10 -29.08
C GLY A 260 -29.66 -16.66 -27.70
N SER A 261 -28.44 -17.16 -27.49
CA SER A 261 -27.93 -17.59 -26.18
C SER A 261 -27.57 -16.39 -25.27
N VAL A 262 -27.32 -15.22 -25.86
CA VAL A 262 -27.30 -13.93 -25.15
C VAL A 262 -28.47 -13.06 -25.69
N ARG A 263 -28.99 -12.20 -24.84
CA ARG A 263 -30.12 -11.32 -25.17
C ARG A 263 -29.70 -10.15 -26.06
N GLY A 264 -28.50 -9.64 -25.83
CA GLY A 264 -27.90 -8.49 -26.49
C GLY A 264 -26.55 -8.14 -25.93
N ALA A 265 -25.96 -7.08 -26.45
CA ALA A 265 -24.74 -6.49 -25.94
C ALA A 265 -24.86 -4.96 -25.90
N ALA A 266 -24.17 -4.35 -24.92
CA ALA A 266 -24.05 -2.90 -24.79
C ALA A 266 -22.55 -2.58 -24.54
N LEU A 267 -21.92 -2.00 -25.54
CA LEU A 267 -20.47 -1.97 -25.65
C LEU A 267 -19.97 -0.53 -25.82
N ASP A 268 -19.26 -0.02 -24.84
CA ASP A 268 -18.52 1.22 -25.00
C ASP A 268 -17.14 0.98 -25.63
N VAL A 269 -16.64 -0.26 -25.52
CA VAL A 269 -15.35 -0.70 -26.01
C VAL A 269 -15.46 -1.98 -26.82
N LEU A 270 -14.66 -2.08 -27.90
CA LEU A 270 -14.64 -3.23 -28.82
C LEU A 270 -13.20 -3.60 -29.19
N ASP A 271 -12.92 -4.88 -29.39
CA ASP A 271 -11.66 -5.30 -29.97
C ASP A 271 -11.58 -4.83 -31.43
N GLY A 272 -10.47 -4.22 -31.82
CA GLY A 272 -10.27 -3.61 -33.13
C GLY A 272 -10.54 -2.11 -33.21
N GLU A 273 -10.78 -1.41 -32.07
CA GLU A 273 -10.84 0.06 -32.06
C GLU A 273 -9.61 0.70 -32.74
N PRO A 274 -9.81 1.79 -33.51
CA PRO A 274 -11.03 2.56 -33.77
C PRO A 274 -11.89 2.03 -34.93
N SER A 275 -11.59 0.85 -35.48
CA SER A 275 -12.28 0.25 -36.63
C SER A 275 -12.80 -1.15 -36.32
N PRO A 276 -13.76 -1.29 -35.38
CA PRO A 276 -14.29 -2.59 -34.98
C PRO A 276 -15.12 -3.26 -36.11
N PRO A 277 -15.38 -4.59 -36.02
CA PRO A 277 -16.13 -5.32 -37.05
C PRO A 277 -17.54 -4.76 -37.26
N LEU A 278 -17.89 -4.52 -38.53
CA LEU A 278 -19.19 -3.93 -38.90
C LEU A 278 -20.38 -4.84 -38.56
N GLU A 279 -20.16 -6.15 -38.52
CA GLU A 279 -21.19 -7.15 -38.20
C GLU A 279 -21.71 -6.95 -36.76
N ILE A 280 -20.86 -6.59 -35.82
CA ILE A 280 -21.26 -6.26 -34.44
C ILE A 280 -21.95 -4.90 -34.40
N LEU A 281 -21.39 -3.90 -35.07
CA LEU A 281 -21.95 -2.54 -35.08
C LEU A 281 -23.37 -2.47 -35.67
N SER A 282 -23.65 -3.32 -36.65
CA SER A 282 -24.95 -3.35 -37.31
C SER A 282 -25.97 -4.30 -36.71
N HIS A 283 -25.58 -5.08 -35.69
CA HIS A 283 -26.47 -6.07 -35.08
C HIS A 283 -27.62 -5.41 -34.30
N PRO A 284 -28.90 -5.75 -34.52
CA PRO A 284 -30.07 -5.03 -33.96
C PRO A 284 -30.17 -5.08 -32.42
N ASN A 285 -29.55 -6.08 -31.79
CA ASN A 285 -29.53 -6.23 -30.33
C ASN A 285 -28.22 -5.74 -29.72
N VAL A 286 -27.46 -4.86 -30.40
CA VAL A 286 -26.23 -4.28 -29.90
C VAL A 286 -26.38 -2.76 -29.80
N VAL A 287 -26.04 -2.20 -28.66
CA VAL A 287 -25.89 -0.76 -28.42
C VAL A 287 -24.37 -0.48 -28.31
N VAL A 288 -23.89 0.52 -29.04
CA VAL A 288 -22.47 0.87 -29.07
C VAL A 288 -22.27 2.34 -28.80
N THR A 289 -21.25 2.67 -28.00
CA THR A 289 -20.71 4.01 -27.82
C THR A 289 -19.20 4.01 -28.11
N PRO A 290 -18.60 5.11 -28.60
CA PRO A 290 -17.25 5.11 -29.13
C PRO A 290 -16.18 5.37 -28.08
N HIS A 291 -16.09 4.49 -27.05
CA HIS A 291 -15.15 4.56 -25.92
C HIS A 291 -15.16 5.91 -25.20
N VAL A 292 -16.33 6.32 -24.75
CA VAL A 292 -16.59 7.64 -24.12
C VAL A 292 -17.15 7.53 -22.71
N ALA A 293 -17.26 6.32 -22.16
CA ALA A 293 -17.81 6.11 -20.82
C ALA A 293 -17.10 6.91 -19.72
N TYR A 294 -15.84 7.28 -19.93
CA TYR A 294 -15.03 8.05 -18.99
C TYR A 294 -15.29 9.56 -19.04
N ALA A 295 -15.93 10.06 -20.11
CA ALA A 295 -15.90 11.49 -20.45
C ALA A 295 -17.07 12.27 -19.86
N SER A 296 -16.74 13.33 -19.15
CA SER A 296 -17.58 14.50 -18.82
C SER A 296 -16.70 15.74 -18.79
N ASP A 297 -17.29 16.92 -18.83
CA ASP A 297 -16.50 18.16 -18.69
C ASP A 297 -15.67 18.15 -17.39
N ALA A 298 -16.24 17.66 -16.29
CA ALA A 298 -15.60 17.57 -15.00
C ALA A 298 -14.45 16.54 -14.99
N SER A 299 -14.71 15.33 -15.48
CA SER A 299 -13.70 14.25 -15.49
C SER A 299 -12.53 14.58 -16.40
N MET A 300 -12.78 15.21 -17.56
CA MET A 300 -11.73 15.62 -18.49
C MET A 300 -10.85 16.72 -17.90
N LEU A 301 -11.44 17.70 -17.23
CA LEU A 301 -10.68 18.73 -16.54
C LEU A 301 -9.80 18.15 -15.42
N GLU A 302 -10.37 17.26 -14.61
CA GLU A 302 -9.65 16.59 -13.53
C GLU A 302 -8.52 15.71 -14.04
N LEU A 303 -8.76 14.89 -15.07
CA LEU A 303 -7.78 14.03 -15.72
C LEU A 303 -6.55 14.81 -16.18
N ARG A 304 -6.79 15.85 -16.98
CA ARG A 304 -5.76 16.69 -17.59
C ARG A 304 -4.91 17.40 -16.52
N ARG A 305 -5.59 18.01 -15.54
CA ARG A 305 -4.93 18.70 -14.42
C ARG A 305 -4.06 17.76 -13.62
N ARG A 306 -4.61 16.64 -13.12
CA ARG A 306 -3.88 15.72 -12.24
C ARG A 306 -2.73 14.99 -12.92
N ALA A 307 -2.86 14.64 -14.20
CA ALA A 307 -1.76 14.03 -14.95
C ALA A 307 -0.58 15.00 -15.11
N CYS A 308 -0.84 16.29 -15.38
CA CYS A 308 0.19 17.33 -15.45
C CYS A 308 0.84 17.59 -14.08
N GLU A 309 0.04 17.67 -13.01
CA GLU A 309 0.53 17.86 -11.64
C GLU A 309 1.45 16.69 -11.20
N GLU A 310 1.12 15.45 -11.56
CA GLU A 310 1.98 14.28 -11.31
C GLU A 310 3.32 14.35 -12.03
N VAL A 311 3.33 14.76 -13.29
CA VAL A 311 4.56 14.98 -14.05
C VAL A 311 5.43 16.05 -13.38
N VAL A 312 4.86 17.19 -13.05
CA VAL A 312 5.56 18.30 -12.37
C VAL A 312 6.11 17.83 -11.02
N ARG A 313 5.34 17.06 -10.26
CA ARG A 313 5.74 16.47 -8.97
C ARG A 313 7.01 15.63 -9.12
N VAL A 314 7.03 14.70 -10.08
CA VAL A 314 8.18 13.81 -10.32
C VAL A 314 9.39 14.59 -10.84
N LEU A 315 9.18 15.54 -11.73
CA LEU A 315 10.26 16.38 -12.26
C LEU A 315 10.89 17.29 -11.19
N ARG A 316 10.16 17.66 -10.15
CA ARG A 316 10.66 18.36 -8.96
C ARG A 316 11.34 17.45 -7.93
N GLY A 317 11.43 16.13 -8.19
CA GLY A 317 12.13 15.18 -7.35
C GLY A 317 11.28 14.45 -6.30
N ALA A 318 9.98 14.74 -6.23
CA ALA A 318 9.06 14.00 -5.37
C ALA A 318 8.59 12.69 -6.05
N PRO A 319 8.30 11.62 -5.30
CA PRO A 319 7.68 10.42 -5.87
C PRO A 319 6.27 10.74 -6.38
N PRO A 320 5.76 10.00 -7.40
CA PRO A 320 4.39 10.17 -7.84
C PRO A 320 3.40 9.82 -6.72
N GLU A 321 2.22 10.42 -6.74
CA GLU A 321 1.13 10.11 -5.81
C GLU A 321 0.47 8.77 -6.16
N HIS A 322 0.39 8.47 -7.46
CA HIS A 322 -0.23 7.28 -7.98
C HIS A 322 0.74 6.41 -8.82
N PRO A 323 1.82 5.87 -8.23
CA PRO A 323 2.77 5.02 -8.96
C PRO A 323 2.09 3.72 -9.44
N ARG A 324 2.46 3.27 -10.63
CA ARG A 324 2.00 2.01 -11.25
C ARG A 324 3.11 1.01 -11.48
N ASN A 325 4.32 1.40 -11.15
CA ASN A 325 5.49 0.55 -11.06
C ASN A 325 6.38 1.02 -9.91
N THR A 326 7.35 0.20 -9.58
CA THR A 326 8.49 0.59 -8.75
C THR A 326 9.70 0.58 -9.66
N PRO A 327 10.22 1.74 -10.10
CA PRO A 327 11.35 1.82 -11.03
C PRO A 327 12.55 1.04 -10.52
N ASP A 328 13.12 0.19 -11.39
CA ASP A 328 14.40 -0.46 -11.11
C ASP A 328 15.51 0.59 -11.33
N ARG A 329 15.87 1.28 -10.28
CA ARG A 329 16.90 2.34 -10.31
C ARG A 329 18.33 1.77 -10.41
N GLY A 330 18.51 0.76 -11.26
CA GLY A 330 19.77 0.07 -11.52
C GLY A 330 20.14 -0.92 -10.41
N GLN A 331 21.08 -1.84 -10.68
CA GLN A 331 21.80 -2.53 -9.63
C GLN A 331 22.32 -1.44 -8.70
N VAL A 332 21.63 -1.27 -7.58
CA VAL A 332 22.11 -0.42 -6.51
C VAL A 332 23.49 -0.96 -6.24
N SER A 333 24.54 -0.16 -6.53
CA SER A 333 25.92 -0.49 -6.23
C SER A 333 25.90 -1.19 -4.88
N GLU A 334 26.62 -2.29 -4.73
CA GLU A 334 26.63 -3.06 -3.47
C GLU A 334 26.84 -2.07 -2.33
N GLY A 335 25.73 -1.57 -1.76
CA GLY A 335 25.74 -0.51 -0.76
C GLY A 335 26.52 -0.99 0.45
N VAL A 336 27.07 -0.06 1.19
CA VAL A 336 27.85 -0.38 2.40
C VAL A 336 26.91 -1.06 3.41
N PRO A 337 27.21 -2.31 3.82
CA PRO A 337 26.41 -2.98 4.83
C PRO A 337 26.36 -2.15 6.11
N LEU A 338 25.18 -1.92 6.65
CA LEU A 338 25.02 -1.32 7.96
C LEU A 338 24.94 -2.41 9.03
N ALA A 339 25.73 -2.24 10.08
CA ALA A 339 25.71 -3.16 11.22
C ALA A 339 24.39 -3.02 12.00
N GLY A 340 23.81 -4.15 12.47
CA GLY A 340 22.78 -4.10 13.50
C GLY A 340 21.47 -4.86 13.29
N GLY A 341 21.21 -5.48 12.14
CA GLY A 341 19.98 -6.27 11.93
C GLY A 341 20.25 -7.78 11.88
N VAL A 342 19.63 -8.57 12.75
CA VAL A 342 19.69 -10.05 12.66
C VAL A 342 18.65 -10.63 11.68
N ALA A 343 17.55 -9.92 11.48
CA ALA A 343 16.41 -10.38 10.68
C ALA A 343 16.42 -9.87 9.22
N SER A 344 17.29 -8.90 8.91
CA SER A 344 17.33 -8.24 7.60
C SER A 344 18.75 -7.96 7.12
N ASP A 345 18.93 -7.89 5.80
CA ASP A 345 20.11 -7.28 5.20
C ASP A 345 19.83 -5.77 5.03
N VAL A 346 20.69 -4.94 5.63
CA VAL A 346 20.50 -3.48 5.65
C VAL A 346 21.73 -2.83 5.02
N ARG A 347 21.51 -2.02 3.98
CA ARG A 347 22.57 -1.40 3.20
C ARG A 347 22.36 0.09 3.02
N LEU A 348 23.41 0.88 3.20
CA LEU A 348 23.43 2.30 2.86
C LEU A 348 23.87 2.46 1.41
N VAL A 349 23.12 3.25 0.66
CA VAL A 349 23.37 3.52 -0.75
C VAL A 349 23.30 5.02 -0.99
N ASP A 350 24.31 5.55 -1.64
CA ASP A 350 24.29 6.94 -2.12
C ASP A 350 23.54 7.01 -3.45
N THR A 351 22.58 7.92 -3.53
CA THR A 351 21.82 8.19 -4.74
C THR A 351 21.88 9.67 -5.11
N PRO A 352 21.59 10.04 -6.36
CA PRO A 352 21.57 11.44 -6.78
C PRO A 352 20.61 12.31 -5.94
N ASP A 353 19.54 11.71 -5.42
CA ASP A 353 18.53 12.36 -4.57
C ASP A 353 18.89 12.33 -3.08
N GLY A 354 20.13 11.95 -2.73
CA GLY A 354 20.63 11.78 -1.36
C GLY A 354 20.65 10.32 -0.89
N PRO A 355 21.32 10.03 0.23
CA PRO A 355 21.54 8.67 0.69
C PRO A 355 20.24 7.99 1.15
N ILE A 356 20.09 6.72 0.79
CA ILE A 356 18.99 5.86 1.19
C ILE A 356 19.48 4.62 1.94
N VAL A 357 18.63 4.03 2.75
CA VAL A 357 18.87 2.75 3.42
C VAL A 357 17.93 1.71 2.82
N ILE A 358 18.50 0.65 2.25
CA ILE A 358 17.73 -0.48 1.73
C ILE A 358 17.69 -1.56 2.80
N LYS A 359 16.49 -2.07 3.09
CA LYS A 359 16.24 -3.16 4.02
C LYS A 359 15.55 -4.30 3.29
N ALA A 360 16.18 -5.50 3.32
CA ALA A 360 15.67 -6.74 2.74
C ALA A 360 15.49 -7.78 3.84
N ALA A 361 14.28 -8.30 4.01
CA ALA A 361 13.99 -9.31 5.03
C ALA A 361 14.61 -10.66 4.65
N LEU A 362 15.22 -11.35 5.61
CA LEU A 362 15.86 -12.65 5.41
C LEU A 362 14.96 -13.77 5.88
N PRO A 363 14.85 -14.90 5.15
CA PRO A 363 14.07 -16.06 5.59
C PRO A 363 14.66 -16.76 6.81
N LYS A 364 15.99 -16.79 6.95
CA LYS A 364 16.74 -17.25 8.13
C LYS A 364 17.44 -16.08 8.80
N LEU A 365 17.26 -15.93 10.11
CA LEU A 365 17.89 -14.88 10.89
C LEU A 365 19.41 -15.14 11.04
N LYS A 366 20.20 -14.07 11.14
CA LYS A 366 21.67 -14.09 11.32
C LYS A 366 22.04 -14.41 12.78
N VAL A 367 21.62 -15.58 13.26
CA VAL A 367 21.94 -16.12 14.59
C VAL A 367 22.33 -17.58 14.47
N ASP A 368 23.08 -18.11 15.45
CA ASP A 368 23.56 -19.52 15.45
C ASP A 368 22.39 -20.53 15.55
N ALA A 369 21.31 -20.16 16.20
CA ALA A 369 20.12 -20.98 16.32
C ALA A 369 19.33 -21.03 15.00
N ASP A 370 18.72 -22.17 14.67
CA ASP A 370 17.77 -22.26 13.58
C ASP A 370 16.50 -21.46 13.90
N TRP A 371 16.46 -20.25 13.33
CA TRP A 371 15.35 -19.32 13.53
C TRP A 371 14.93 -18.74 12.19
N PHE A 372 13.72 -19.10 11.77
CA PHE A 372 13.13 -18.73 10.49
C PHE A 372 11.91 -17.82 10.71
N SER A 373 11.68 -16.90 9.80
CA SER A 373 10.45 -16.12 9.72
C SER A 373 10.20 -15.69 8.27
N ASP A 374 8.93 -15.62 7.87
CA ASP A 374 8.52 -15.28 6.52
C ASP A 374 8.98 -13.87 6.14
N PRO A 375 9.74 -13.68 5.04
CA PRO A 375 10.21 -12.38 4.58
C PRO A 375 9.09 -11.36 4.28
N ALA A 376 7.85 -11.82 4.06
CA ALA A 376 6.70 -10.95 3.86
C ALA A 376 6.43 -10.00 5.04
N ARG A 377 7.06 -10.20 6.22
CA ARG A 377 7.05 -9.24 7.33
C ARG A 377 7.58 -7.85 6.96
N SER A 378 8.38 -7.73 5.88
CA SER A 378 8.79 -6.43 5.35
C SER A 378 7.62 -5.56 4.91
N LEU A 379 6.51 -6.17 4.45
CA LEU A 379 5.28 -5.44 4.09
C LEU A 379 4.52 -4.97 5.34
N THR A 380 4.55 -5.74 6.42
CA THR A 380 4.04 -5.31 7.72
C THR A 380 4.85 -4.11 8.23
N GLU A 381 6.16 -4.13 8.08
CA GLU A 381 7.04 -3.03 8.45
C GLU A 381 6.69 -1.75 7.67
N VAL A 382 6.55 -1.81 6.35
CA VAL A 382 6.14 -0.67 5.51
C VAL A 382 4.78 -0.13 5.95
N ALA A 383 3.79 -1.01 6.12
CA ALA A 383 2.45 -0.63 6.58
C ALA A 383 2.46 0.05 7.96
N ALA A 384 3.32 -0.43 8.87
CA ALA A 384 3.49 0.14 10.19
C ALA A 384 4.17 1.52 10.15
N MET A 385 5.22 1.68 9.33
CA MET A 385 5.88 3.00 9.15
C MET A 385 4.87 4.06 8.68
N GLU A 386 3.99 3.73 7.71
CA GLU A 386 2.92 4.64 7.27
C GLU A 386 1.98 5.01 8.41
N ALA A 387 1.45 4.02 9.14
CA ALA A 387 0.53 4.25 10.25
C ALA A 387 1.18 5.05 11.40
N PHE A 388 2.42 4.74 11.75
CA PHE A 388 3.16 5.47 12.78
C PHE A 388 3.38 6.93 12.37
N LYS A 389 3.74 7.17 11.10
CA LYS A 389 3.92 8.53 10.57
C LYS A 389 2.67 9.39 10.70
N GLU A 390 1.49 8.81 10.46
CA GLU A 390 0.19 9.47 10.67
C GLU A 390 -0.10 9.72 12.15
N LEU A 391 0.21 8.76 13.02
CA LEU A 391 -0.12 8.82 14.44
C LEU A 391 0.83 9.71 15.26
N ILE A 392 2.13 9.66 15.00
CA ILE A 392 3.14 10.34 15.84
C ILE A 392 3.98 11.39 15.08
N GLY A 393 3.73 11.56 13.78
CA GLY A 393 4.35 12.59 12.95
C GLY A 393 5.58 12.14 12.16
N SER A 394 5.82 12.81 11.04
CA SER A 394 6.85 12.47 10.05
C SER A 394 8.30 12.61 10.55
N LYS A 395 8.53 13.38 11.62
CA LYS A 395 9.88 13.54 12.19
C LYS A 395 10.36 12.33 12.99
N ALA A 396 9.42 11.49 13.45
CA ALA A 396 9.71 10.32 14.28
C ALA A 396 9.84 9.01 13.47
N VAL A 397 9.58 9.03 12.17
CA VAL A 397 9.57 7.85 11.29
C VAL A 397 10.30 8.17 10.00
N PRO A 398 11.21 7.33 9.50
CA PRO A 398 11.89 7.55 8.23
C PRO A 398 10.93 7.59 7.04
N ASP A 399 11.22 8.40 6.03
CA ASP A 399 10.44 8.44 4.80
C ASP A 399 10.72 7.21 3.94
N ILE A 400 9.67 6.50 3.53
CA ILE A 400 9.77 5.40 2.56
C ILE A 400 10.02 6.02 1.18
N VAL A 401 11.02 5.51 0.46
CA VAL A 401 11.39 5.96 -0.88
C VAL A 401 10.75 5.07 -1.94
N TRP A 402 10.82 3.75 -1.75
CA TRP A 402 10.19 2.76 -2.60
C TRP A 402 10.00 1.42 -1.86
N VAL A 403 9.12 0.56 -2.39
CA VAL A 403 8.84 -0.79 -1.89
C VAL A 403 8.86 -1.76 -3.05
N GLU A 404 9.53 -2.92 -2.90
CA GLU A 404 9.50 -4.06 -3.83
C GLU A 404 8.90 -5.29 -3.13
N PRO A 405 7.58 -5.45 -3.18
CA PRO A 405 6.88 -6.52 -2.46
C PRO A 405 7.37 -7.93 -2.82
N GLU A 406 7.58 -8.19 -4.11
CA GLU A 406 8.01 -9.50 -4.61
C GLU A 406 9.43 -9.91 -4.17
N LYS A 407 10.26 -8.93 -3.83
CA LYS A 407 11.62 -9.14 -3.32
C LYS A 407 11.71 -8.97 -1.81
N HIS A 408 10.60 -8.74 -1.12
CA HIS A 408 10.53 -8.51 0.32
C HIS A 408 11.53 -7.45 0.81
N ARG A 409 11.69 -6.35 0.06
CA ARG A 409 12.60 -5.27 0.36
C ARG A 409 11.98 -3.89 0.13
N PHE A 410 12.47 -2.91 0.84
CA PHE A 410 12.09 -1.51 0.65
C PHE A 410 13.28 -0.60 0.94
N ALA A 411 13.19 0.65 0.48
CA ALA A 411 14.15 1.70 0.80
C ALA A 411 13.48 2.84 1.56
N MET A 412 14.23 3.38 2.50
CA MET A 412 13.86 4.57 3.27
C MET A 412 14.97 5.62 3.17
N ARG A 413 14.63 6.89 3.37
CA ARG A 413 15.62 7.98 3.49
C ARG A 413 16.55 7.68 4.66
N ARG A 414 17.85 7.93 4.45
CA ARG A 414 18.80 7.87 5.56
C ARG A 414 18.39 8.91 6.60
N VAL A 415 18.30 8.49 7.84
CA VAL A 415 18.08 9.37 8.99
C VAL A 415 19.31 10.27 9.17
N ASP A 416 19.10 11.50 9.68
CA ASP A 416 20.17 12.46 9.93
C ASP A 416 21.32 11.80 10.72
N PRO A 417 22.56 11.83 10.21
CA PRO A 417 23.71 11.20 10.87
C PRO A 417 24.05 11.74 12.27
N ARG A 418 23.51 12.90 12.65
CA ARG A 418 23.65 13.43 14.03
C ARG A 418 22.93 12.56 15.05
N LEU A 419 21.83 11.92 14.63
CA LEU A 419 21.07 11.02 15.49
C LEU A 419 21.84 9.72 15.70
N ARG A 420 22.19 9.45 16.97
CA ARG A 420 22.99 8.29 17.36
C ARG A 420 22.09 7.18 17.89
N ASN A 421 22.57 5.93 17.81
CA ASN A 421 21.83 4.81 18.36
C ASN A 421 21.79 4.89 19.90
N TRP A 422 20.60 5.02 20.47
CA TRP A 422 20.41 5.20 21.92
C TRP A 422 20.99 4.06 22.75
N LYS A 423 20.99 2.81 22.24
CA LYS A 423 21.64 1.68 22.90
C LYS A 423 23.15 1.92 23.09
N VAL A 424 23.81 2.46 22.07
CA VAL A 424 25.24 2.72 22.10
C VAL A 424 25.56 3.78 23.16
N ASP A 425 24.81 4.87 23.20
CA ASP A 425 25.02 5.94 24.19
C ASP A 425 24.77 5.44 25.61
N LEU A 426 23.68 4.69 25.84
CA LEU A 426 23.41 4.08 27.14
C LEU A 426 24.50 3.11 27.59
N LEU A 427 25.08 2.29 26.69
CA LEU A 427 26.17 1.37 27.03
C LEU A 427 27.52 2.09 27.26
N ALA A 428 27.68 3.30 26.75
CA ALA A 428 28.80 4.18 27.01
C ALA A 428 28.62 5.01 28.31
N GLY A 429 27.50 4.87 29.02
CA GLY A 429 27.20 5.64 30.23
C GLY A 429 26.58 7.02 29.95
N THR A 430 26.32 7.35 28.69
CA THR A 430 25.68 8.63 28.30
C THR A 430 24.16 8.48 28.39
N VAL A 431 23.55 9.09 29.41
CA VAL A 431 22.11 9.03 29.66
C VAL A 431 21.53 10.44 29.53
N ASP A 432 20.83 10.69 28.41
CA ASP A 432 20.07 11.94 28.18
C ASP A 432 18.60 11.77 28.58
N LEU A 433 18.16 12.49 29.59
CA LEU A 433 16.78 12.45 30.09
C LEU A 433 15.78 13.00 29.08
N ARG A 434 16.16 13.97 28.25
CA ARG A 434 15.29 14.51 27.19
C ARG A 434 14.94 13.43 26.17
N THR A 435 15.91 12.58 25.81
CA THR A 435 15.68 11.41 24.96
C THR A 435 14.69 10.45 25.62
N ALA A 436 14.88 10.09 26.89
CA ALA A 436 13.97 9.20 27.62
C ALA A 436 12.55 9.76 27.70
N THR A 437 12.41 11.05 28.01
CA THR A 437 11.12 11.78 28.01
C THR A 437 10.47 11.68 26.62
N ARG A 438 11.20 12.02 25.55
CA ARG A 438 10.65 12.03 24.19
C ARG A 438 10.21 10.64 23.72
N VAL A 439 10.98 9.61 24.05
CA VAL A 439 10.65 8.20 23.78
C VAL A 439 9.35 7.81 24.48
N GLY A 440 9.15 8.20 25.75
CA GLY A 440 7.91 7.98 26.49
C GLY A 440 6.71 8.71 25.88
N GLU A 441 6.88 9.99 25.50
CA GLU A 441 5.83 10.78 24.84
C GLU A 441 5.37 10.16 23.52
N LEU A 442 6.30 9.77 22.64
CA LEU A 442 5.99 9.18 21.33
C LEU A 442 5.22 7.88 21.48
N LEU A 443 5.63 7.02 22.41
CA LEU A 443 4.93 5.77 22.68
C LEU A 443 3.52 6.01 23.25
N GLY A 444 3.38 6.95 24.19
CA GLY A 444 2.09 7.32 24.76
C GLY A 444 1.13 7.87 23.69
N LEU A 445 1.62 8.73 22.79
CA LEU A 445 0.85 9.25 21.65
C LEU A 445 0.43 8.14 20.68
N LEU A 446 1.33 7.23 20.34
CA LEU A 446 1.05 6.08 19.46
C LEU A 446 -0.13 5.28 20.01
N HIS A 447 -0.01 4.84 21.27
CA HIS A 447 -1.01 3.98 21.90
C HIS A 447 -2.36 4.68 22.07
N THR A 448 -2.36 5.95 22.47
CA THR A 448 -3.61 6.71 22.65
C THR A 448 -4.32 6.99 21.34
N ARG A 449 -3.58 7.40 20.31
CA ARG A 449 -4.18 7.75 19.02
C ARG A 449 -4.63 6.54 18.20
N SER A 450 -4.00 5.38 18.42
CA SER A 450 -4.43 4.12 17.80
C SER A 450 -5.57 3.43 18.56
N ALA A 451 -5.77 3.72 19.85
CA ALA A 451 -6.75 3.02 20.68
C ALA A 451 -8.17 3.06 20.09
N GLY A 452 -8.80 1.89 19.98
CA GLY A 452 -10.16 1.77 19.46
C GLY A 452 -10.35 2.10 17.98
N HIS A 453 -9.27 2.21 17.18
CA HIS A 453 -9.35 2.53 15.76
C HIS A 453 -9.64 1.26 14.92
N PRO A 454 -10.88 1.06 14.38
CA PRO A 454 -11.27 -0.21 13.75
C PRO A 454 -10.42 -0.59 12.54
N HIS A 455 -10.08 0.37 11.70
CA HIS A 455 -9.28 0.13 10.49
C HIS A 455 -7.86 -0.33 10.85
N LEU A 456 -7.21 0.26 11.86
CA LEU A 456 -5.91 -0.18 12.32
C LEU A 456 -5.98 -1.56 12.99
N ALA A 457 -7.04 -1.82 13.76
CA ALA A 457 -7.29 -3.12 14.36
C ALA A 457 -7.41 -4.23 13.31
N GLN A 458 -8.08 -3.96 12.19
CA GLN A 458 -8.19 -4.90 11.07
C GLN A 458 -6.88 -5.02 10.30
N ARG A 459 -6.21 -3.90 9.97
CA ARG A 459 -4.97 -3.86 9.19
C ARG A 459 -3.84 -4.62 9.89
N PHE A 460 -3.76 -4.55 11.21
CA PHE A 460 -2.71 -5.15 12.05
C PHE A 460 -3.21 -6.34 12.89
N ALA A 461 -4.28 -7.00 12.45
CA ALA A 461 -4.89 -8.14 13.16
C ALA A 461 -3.97 -9.37 13.24
N ASP A 462 -3.10 -9.56 12.24
CA ASP A 462 -2.15 -10.70 12.21
C ASP A 462 -1.04 -10.50 13.25
N THR A 463 -0.91 -11.49 14.14
CA THR A 463 0.12 -11.53 15.19
C THR A 463 1.22 -12.56 14.91
N ARG A 464 1.23 -13.17 13.72
CA ARG A 464 2.16 -14.26 13.38
C ARG A 464 3.60 -13.86 13.61
N TYR A 465 4.05 -12.73 13.07
CA TYR A 465 5.44 -12.27 13.21
C TYR A 465 5.81 -11.92 14.65
N PHE A 466 4.88 -11.33 15.41
CA PHE A 466 5.07 -11.09 16.83
C PHE A 466 5.22 -12.40 17.61
N ARG A 467 4.40 -13.43 17.29
CA ARG A 467 4.52 -14.77 17.91
C ARG A 467 5.85 -15.40 17.57
N GLU A 468 6.26 -15.46 16.30
CA GLU A 468 7.51 -16.07 15.83
C GLU A 468 8.76 -15.39 16.38
N LEU A 469 8.75 -14.04 16.47
CA LEU A 469 9.94 -13.25 16.78
C LEU A 469 10.00 -12.74 18.22
N ARG A 470 8.90 -12.83 18.99
CA ARG A 470 8.85 -12.34 20.38
C ARG A 470 8.27 -13.37 21.34
N VAL A 471 7.08 -13.91 21.09
CA VAL A 471 6.45 -14.81 22.07
C VAL A 471 7.22 -16.12 22.19
N GLU A 472 7.44 -16.82 21.10
CA GLU A 472 8.15 -18.11 21.09
C GLU A 472 9.57 -18.01 21.69
N PRO A 473 10.45 -17.09 21.24
CA PRO A 473 11.83 -17.05 21.74
C PRO A 473 11.98 -16.48 23.14
N PHE A 474 11.07 -15.60 23.61
CA PHE A 474 11.21 -14.91 24.89
C PHE A 474 10.32 -15.46 25.99
N PHE A 475 9.15 -16.02 25.65
CA PHE A 475 8.22 -16.56 26.66
C PHE A 475 8.19 -18.07 26.60
N ASP A 476 7.79 -18.68 25.49
CA ASP A 476 7.59 -20.13 25.39
C ASP A 476 8.89 -20.91 25.58
N HIS A 477 9.99 -20.44 24.99
CA HIS A 477 11.29 -21.07 25.12
C HIS A 477 11.81 -21.05 26.57
N VAL A 478 11.68 -19.90 27.24
CA VAL A 478 12.10 -19.74 28.64
C VAL A 478 11.21 -20.56 29.58
N ALA A 479 9.89 -20.56 29.34
CA ALA A 479 8.94 -21.34 30.13
C ALA A 479 9.25 -22.85 30.05
N ARG A 480 9.55 -23.38 28.85
CA ARG A 480 9.91 -24.80 28.68
C ARG A 480 11.18 -25.20 29.39
N LYS A 481 12.14 -24.30 29.53
CA LYS A 481 13.46 -24.59 30.13
C LYS A 481 13.51 -24.39 31.65
N ASN A 482 12.51 -23.74 32.25
CA ASN A 482 12.56 -23.32 33.66
C ASN A 482 11.27 -23.75 34.39
N ALA A 483 11.30 -24.96 34.97
CA ALA A 483 10.12 -25.54 35.64
C ALA A 483 9.63 -24.72 36.86
N SER A 484 10.53 -23.96 37.53
CA SER A 484 10.21 -23.19 38.74
C SER A 484 9.34 -21.94 38.50
N PHE A 485 9.35 -21.39 37.30
CA PHE A 485 8.59 -20.20 36.93
C PHE A 485 7.98 -20.26 35.51
N GLY A 486 8.11 -21.39 34.83
CA GLY A 486 7.59 -21.57 33.47
C GLY A 486 6.07 -21.42 33.38
N GLY A 487 5.33 -21.92 34.36
CA GLY A 487 3.88 -21.78 34.45
C GLY A 487 3.43 -20.31 34.59
N ASP A 488 4.16 -19.54 35.40
CA ASP A 488 3.90 -18.10 35.56
C ASP A 488 4.08 -17.35 34.22
N ILE A 489 5.19 -17.61 33.51
CA ILE A 489 5.47 -17.02 32.19
C ILE A 489 4.39 -17.36 31.18
N THR A 490 3.94 -18.63 31.11
CA THR A 490 2.90 -19.07 30.18
C THR A 490 1.58 -18.32 30.43
N SER A 491 1.19 -18.17 31.71
CA SER A 491 -0.04 -17.47 32.09
C SER A 491 0.02 -15.98 31.75
N ILE A 492 1.18 -15.35 31.97
CA ILE A 492 1.39 -13.93 31.64
C ILE A 492 1.35 -13.71 30.12
N ALA A 493 2.00 -14.58 29.34
CA ALA A 493 2.00 -14.51 27.89
C ALA A 493 0.57 -14.67 27.31
N ALA A 494 -0.20 -15.64 27.83
CA ALA A 494 -1.59 -15.85 27.41
C ALA A 494 -2.44 -14.60 27.66
N ARG A 495 -2.39 -14.03 28.87
CA ARG A 495 -3.11 -12.81 29.22
C ARG A 495 -2.71 -11.60 28.35
N MET A 496 -1.43 -11.44 28.05
CA MET A 496 -0.93 -10.39 27.16
C MET A 496 -1.48 -10.54 25.73
N LEU A 497 -1.56 -11.76 25.20
CA LEU A 497 -2.06 -12.04 23.86
C LEU A 497 -3.58 -11.87 23.72
N GLU A 498 -4.34 -11.95 24.80
CA GLU A 498 -5.78 -11.69 24.84
C GLU A 498 -6.11 -10.18 24.78
N GLN A 499 -5.21 -9.33 25.29
CA GLN A 499 -5.38 -7.89 25.29
C GLN A 499 -5.00 -7.29 23.92
N ARG A 500 -5.99 -6.80 23.17
CA ARG A 500 -5.79 -6.29 21.80
C ARG A 500 -6.47 -4.94 21.66
N THR A 501 -5.80 -3.88 22.10
CA THR A 501 -6.44 -2.56 22.27
C THR A 501 -5.82 -1.42 21.48
N THR A 502 -4.54 -1.56 21.06
CA THR A 502 -3.80 -0.50 20.37
C THR A 502 -2.87 -1.06 19.30
N LEU A 503 -2.33 -0.20 18.44
CA LEU A 503 -1.21 -0.55 17.59
C LEU A 503 0.08 -0.58 18.42
N VAL A 504 0.77 -1.71 18.43
CA VAL A 504 2.01 -2.01 19.18
C VAL A 504 3.17 -2.10 18.22
N HIS A 505 4.32 -1.51 18.56
CA HIS A 505 5.57 -1.61 17.79
C HIS A 505 6.15 -3.02 17.83
N GLY A 506 6.10 -3.68 19.00
CA GLY A 506 6.58 -5.04 19.22
C GLY A 506 8.10 -5.20 19.36
N ASP A 507 8.89 -4.15 19.12
CA ASP A 507 10.35 -4.10 19.39
C ASP A 507 10.80 -2.69 19.85
N TYR A 508 9.99 -2.05 20.71
CA TYR A 508 10.24 -0.69 21.19
C TYR A 508 11.40 -0.67 22.19
N SER A 509 12.64 -0.62 21.68
CA SER A 509 13.84 -0.74 22.49
C SER A 509 14.94 0.22 22.05
N PRO A 510 15.90 0.56 22.92
CA PRO A 510 16.99 1.49 22.61
C PRO A 510 17.82 1.14 21.37
N LYS A 511 17.85 -0.13 20.93
CA LYS A 511 18.57 -0.51 19.69
C LYS A 511 17.87 0.02 18.42
N ASN A 512 16.55 0.21 18.48
CA ASN A 512 15.69 0.64 17.39
C ASN A 512 15.32 2.12 17.49
N ILE A 513 16.08 2.88 18.28
CA ILE A 513 15.87 4.31 18.49
C ILE A 513 17.17 5.05 18.15
N LEU A 514 17.06 6.01 17.23
CA LEU A 514 18.09 7.00 16.96
C LEU A 514 17.70 8.31 17.64
N ALA A 515 18.63 8.94 18.35
CA ALA A 515 18.34 10.15 19.13
C ALA A 515 19.49 11.13 19.20
N ASP A 516 19.16 12.42 19.35
CA ASP A 516 20.07 13.51 19.71
C ASP A 516 19.26 14.63 20.39
N GLY A 517 19.54 14.86 21.67
CA GLY A 517 19.03 16.02 22.41
C GLY A 517 17.50 16.18 22.48
N GLY A 518 16.74 15.10 22.26
CA GLY A 518 15.27 15.12 22.25
C GLY A 518 14.67 14.93 20.86
N ASP A 519 15.45 15.02 19.78
CA ASP A 519 15.07 14.51 18.47
C ASP A 519 15.15 12.99 18.50
N VAL A 520 14.07 12.30 18.10
CA VAL A 520 13.95 10.84 18.17
C VAL A 520 13.35 10.29 16.90
N VAL A 521 13.98 9.27 16.31
CA VAL A 521 13.48 8.50 15.16
C VAL A 521 13.43 7.02 15.54
N LEU A 522 12.28 6.41 15.29
CA LEU A 522 12.04 4.99 15.52
C LEU A 522 12.39 4.17 14.28
N LEU A 523 12.86 2.95 14.48
CA LEU A 523 13.26 2.00 13.44
C LEU A 523 12.71 0.61 13.73
N ASP A 524 12.64 -0.25 12.70
CA ASP A 524 12.43 -1.71 12.82
C ASP A 524 11.02 -2.12 13.27
N TYR A 525 10.03 -1.88 12.41
CA TYR A 525 8.60 -2.08 12.69
C TYR A 525 8.07 -3.46 12.26
N GLU A 526 8.93 -4.43 11.95
CA GLU A 526 8.59 -5.70 11.28
C GLU A 526 7.65 -6.62 12.09
N VAL A 527 7.49 -6.37 13.39
CA VAL A 527 6.62 -7.13 14.32
C VAL A 527 5.45 -6.29 14.85
N ALA A 528 5.16 -5.15 14.22
CA ALA A 528 4.05 -4.31 14.61
C ALA A 528 2.72 -5.05 14.43
N HIS A 529 1.83 -4.94 15.42
CA HIS A 529 0.56 -5.65 15.45
C HIS A 529 -0.47 -4.95 16.33
N TRP A 530 -1.72 -5.36 16.22
CA TRP A 530 -2.78 -4.93 17.14
C TRP A 530 -2.73 -5.75 18.42
N GLY A 531 -2.31 -5.14 19.54
CA GLY A 531 -1.96 -5.88 20.76
C GLY A 531 -2.11 -5.10 22.07
N ASP A 532 -1.42 -5.59 23.09
CA ASP A 532 -1.38 -5.01 24.44
C ASP A 532 -0.29 -3.92 24.52
N PRO A 533 -0.64 -2.66 24.78
CA PRO A 533 0.33 -1.56 24.93
C PRO A 533 1.37 -1.78 26.02
N ARG A 534 1.07 -2.63 27.01
CA ARG A 534 2.03 -2.96 28.08
C ARG A 534 3.30 -3.61 27.54
N PHE A 535 3.21 -4.33 26.42
CA PHE A 535 4.38 -5.00 25.85
C PHE A 535 5.48 -4.01 25.48
N ASP A 536 5.15 -2.95 24.74
CA ASP A 536 6.15 -1.96 24.32
C ASP A 536 6.76 -1.20 25.51
N VAL A 537 5.92 -0.83 26.48
CA VAL A 537 6.36 -0.18 27.72
C VAL A 537 7.32 -1.12 28.47
N ALA A 538 6.91 -2.38 28.68
CA ALA A 538 7.72 -3.39 29.36
C ALA A 538 9.05 -3.67 28.62
N PHE A 539 8.99 -3.68 27.28
CA PHE A 539 10.17 -3.98 26.48
C PHE A 539 11.23 -2.87 26.60
N CYS A 540 10.81 -1.60 26.55
CA CYS A 540 11.69 -0.46 26.78
C CYS A 540 12.27 -0.47 28.20
N LEU A 541 11.41 -0.65 29.21
CA LEU A 541 11.82 -0.73 30.62
C LEU A 541 12.83 -1.85 30.89
N ALA A 542 12.57 -3.06 30.38
CA ALA A 542 13.49 -4.18 30.53
C ALA A 542 14.88 -3.85 29.97
N HIS A 543 14.94 -3.18 28.81
CA HIS A 543 16.20 -2.75 28.22
C HIS A 543 16.90 -1.63 28.98
N LEU A 544 16.20 -0.70 29.60
CA LEU A 544 16.79 0.32 30.48
C LEU A 544 17.33 -0.31 31.79
N LEU A 545 16.55 -1.21 32.40
CA LEU A 545 16.97 -1.97 33.59
C LEU A 545 18.23 -2.82 33.33
N LEU A 546 18.30 -3.53 32.20
CA LEU A 546 19.48 -4.30 31.81
C LEU A 546 20.74 -3.41 31.70
N LYS A 547 20.60 -2.20 31.19
CA LYS A 547 21.74 -1.27 31.07
C LYS A 547 22.15 -0.67 32.41
N SER A 548 21.21 -0.45 33.32
CA SER A 548 21.53 -0.05 34.70
C SER A 548 22.25 -1.15 35.51
N ALA A 549 22.15 -2.41 35.03
CA ALA A 549 22.80 -3.57 35.65
C ALA A 549 24.12 -3.98 34.97
N VAL A 550 24.67 -3.15 34.09
CA VAL A 550 26.02 -3.35 33.54
C VAL A 550 27.06 -3.13 34.65
N LYS A 551 28.01 -4.05 34.80
CA LYS A 551 29.08 -3.98 35.82
C LYS A 551 29.81 -2.65 35.70
N GLY A 552 29.94 -1.93 36.82
CA GLY A 552 30.59 -0.63 36.89
C GLY A 552 29.74 0.55 36.38
N ALA A 553 28.49 0.36 35.98
CA ALA A 553 27.63 1.46 35.61
C ALA A 553 27.14 2.24 36.85
N GLU A 554 27.13 3.56 36.73
CA GLU A 554 26.46 4.42 37.72
C GLU A 554 24.95 4.31 37.48
N ARG A 555 24.17 3.76 38.42
CA ARG A 555 22.77 3.42 38.26
C ARG A 555 21.83 4.60 38.22
N ARG A 556 22.10 5.62 39.03
CA ARG A 556 21.20 6.76 39.23
C ARG A 556 20.74 7.45 37.94
N PRO A 557 21.60 7.71 36.93
CA PRO A 557 21.16 8.29 35.66
C PRO A 557 20.12 7.40 34.93
N TYR A 558 20.32 6.08 34.95
CA TYR A 558 19.36 5.15 34.30
C TYR A 558 18.04 5.09 35.03
N GLU A 559 18.05 5.16 36.38
CA GLU A 559 16.84 5.24 37.19
C GLU A 559 16.04 6.50 36.89
N GLN A 560 16.74 7.64 36.75
CA GLN A 560 16.12 8.89 36.32
C GLN A 560 15.56 8.82 34.90
N ALA A 561 16.23 8.12 33.98
CA ALA A 561 15.73 7.91 32.63
C ALA A 561 14.47 7.02 32.61
N ILE A 562 14.41 5.98 33.45
CA ILE A 562 13.22 5.16 33.65
C ILE A 562 12.06 6.02 34.16
N ASP A 563 12.29 6.86 35.18
CA ASP A 563 11.25 7.75 35.72
C ASP A 563 10.77 8.74 34.65
N ALA A 564 11.68 9.41 33.94
CA ALA A 564 11.35 10.35 32.88
C ALA A 564 10.52 9.70 31.73
N PHE A 565 10.88 8.46 31.34
CA PHE A 565 10.13 7.69 30.35
C PHE A 565 8.72 7.37 30.86
N LEU A 566 8.59 6.87 32.09
CA LEU A 566 7.30 6.49 32.69
C LEU A 566 6.36 7.68 32.86
N GLU A 567 6.88 8.81 33.37
CA GLU A 567 6.12 10.05 33.56
C GLU A 567 5.61 10.59 32.21
N ALA A 568 6.49 10.65 31.21
CA ALA A 568 6.15 11.13 29.88
C ALA A 568 5.12 10.22 29.19
N TYR A 569 5.26 8.90 29.33
CA TYR A 569 4.26 7.95 28.85
C TYR A 569 2.91 8.13 29.57
N ALA A 570 2.92 8.22 30.90
CA ALA A 570 1.69 8.38 31.70
C ALA A 570 0.91 9.66 31.34
N ALA A 571 1.64 10.73 30.98
CA ALA A 571 1.04 12.00 30.56
C ALA A 571 0.31 11.93 29.21
N ARG A 572 0.64 10.99 28.35
CA ARG A 572 0.15 10.91 26.96
C ARG A 572 -0.52 9.59 26.60
N GLY A 573 -0.19 8.50 27.31
CA GLY A 573 -0.59 7.13 27.03
C GLY A 573 -1.84 6.68 27.73
N PRO A 574 -2.41 5.52 27.35
CA PRO A 574 -3.48 4.87 28.09
C PRO A 574 -2.98 4.37 29.46
N ARG A 575 -3.93 4.09 30.35
CA ARG A 575 -3.62 3.54 31.68
C ARG A 575 -3.16 2.08 31.56
N VAL A 576 -1.84 1.85 31.67
CA VAL A 576 -1.21 0.51 31.57
C VAL A 576 -0.45 0.12 32.84
N PHE A 577 -0.36 1.01 33.82
CA PHE A 577 0.41 0.81 35.05
C PHE A 577 -0.38 -0.07 36.04
N ASP A 578 -0.23 -1.38 35.89
CA ASP A 578 -0.77 -2.41 36.78
C ASP A 578 0.28 -3.51 37.05
N HIS A 579 -0.08 -4.48 37.89
CA HIS A 579 0.82 -5.61 38.18
C HIS A 579 1.20 -6.41 36.94
N HIS A 580 0.33 -6.46 35.92
CA HIS A 580 0.61 -7.20 34.69
C HIS A 580 1.75 -6.58 33.90
N LEU A 581 1.89 -5.24 33.86
CA LEU A 581 3.07 -4.58 33.30
C LEU A 581 4.35 -5.03 34.00
N VAL A 582 4.36 -5.07 35.34
CA VAL A 582 5.51 -5.51 36.13
C VAL A 582 5.86 -6.97 35.82
N ASN A 583 4.84 -7.83 35.72
CA ASN A 583 5.03 -9.24 35.37
C ASN A 583 5.67 -9.41 33.96
N ILE A 584 5.20 -8.64 32.95
CA ILE A 584 5.80 -8.69 31.59
C ILE A 584 7.26 -8.23 31.63
N VAL A 585 7.60 -7.17 32.38
CA VAL A 585 9.01 -6.75 32.56
C VAL A 585 9.85 -7.88 33.17
N GLY A 586 9.33 -8.58 34.20
CA GLY A 586 9.99 -9.74 34.79
C GLY A 586 10.26 -10.85 33.78
N CYS A 587 9.26 -11.22 32.96
CA CYS A 587 9.42 -12.18 31.87
C CYS A 587 10.53 -11.76 30.90
N LEU A 588 10.54 -10.49 30.48
CA LEU A 588 11.51 -9.97 29.51
C LEU A 588 12.94 -9.93 30.08
N LEU A 589 13.13 -9.61 31.35
CA LEU A 589 14.44 -9.70 32.00
C LEU A 589 14.98 -11.13 31.99
N LEU A 590 14.13 -12.11 32.39
CA LEU A 590 14.49 -13.53 32.37
C LEU A 590 14.76 -14.04 30.95
N ALA A 591 13.99 -13.55 29.97
CA ALA A 591 14.18 -13.91 28.56
C ALA A 591 15.52 -13.44 28.00
N ARG A 592 16.07 -12.33 28.48
CA ARG A 592 17.38 -11.83 28.06
C ARG A 592 18.55 -12.58 28.71
N LEU A 593 18.30 -13.39 29.73
CA LEU A 593 19.28 -14.29 30.35
C LEU A 593 19.18 -15.73 29.81
N HIS A 594 17.96 -16.22 29.57
CA HIS A 594 17.68 -17.64 29.32
C HIS A 594 17.01 -17.93 27.95
N GLY A 595 16.64 -16.89 27.21
CA GLY A 595 15.95 -17.01 25.92
C GLY A 595 16.87 -17.32 24.74
N LYS A 596 16.26 -17.46 23.53
CA LYS A 596 17.00 -17.67 22.27
C LYS A 596 17.82 -16.47 21.81
N SER A 597 17.53 -15.27 22.32
CA SER A 597 18.18 -14.02 21.92
C SER A 597 18.68 -13.25 23.15
N PRO A 598 19.78 -13.71 23.76
CA PRO A 598 20.44 -12.96 24.83
C PRO A 598 20.92 -11.61 24.30
N VAL A 599 21.15 -10.65 25.23
CA VAL A 599 21.76 -9.39 24.84
C VAL A 599 23.24 -9.59 24.50
N ASP A 600 23.76 -8.86 23.51
CA ASP A 600 25.16 -8.95 23.05
C ASP A 600 26.19 -8.49 24.09
N TYR A 601 25.77 -7.87 25.19
CA TYR A 601 26.58 -7.45 26.33
C TYR A 601 26.32 -8.29 27.61
N ILE A 602 25.82 -9.53 27.46
CA ILE A 602 25.41 -10.40 28.58
C ILE A 602 26.55 -10.67 29.58
N ASP A 603 27.81 -10.77 29.13
CA ASP A 603 28.96 -11.01 29.97
C ASP A 603 29.33 -9.80 30.86
N ARG A 604 28.83 -8.63 30.49
CA ARG A 604 29.01 -7.39 31.28
C ARG A 604 27.93 -7.21 32.35
N LEU A 605 26.93 -8.08 32.42
CA LEU A 605 25.77 -7.94 33.30
C LEU A 605 26.00 -8.59 34.69
N GLU A 606 25.35 -8.02 35.68
CA GLU A 606 25.17 -8.62 37.02
C GLU A 606 24.04 -9.66 37.00
N ARG A 607 24.31 -10.83 36.36
CA ARG A 607 23.30 -11.82 36.00
C ARG A 607 22.43 -12.29 37.17
N THR A 608 23.03 -12.63 38.33
CA THR A 608 22.26 -13.09 39.51
C THR A 608 21.27 -12.06 40.01
N ARG A 609 21.65 -10.78 39.98
CA ARG A 609 20.76 -9.68 40.40
C ARG A 609 19.60 -9.46 39.43
N ILE A 610 19.86 -9.58 38.13
CA ILE A 610 18.84 -9.46 37.11
C ILE A 610 17.85 -10.62 37.22
N GLU A 611 18.34 -11.83 37.43
CA GLU A 611 17.50 -13.02 37.62
C GLU A 611 16.60 -12.90 38.87
N ALA A 612 17.16 -12.53 40.01
CA ALA A 612 16.41 -12.27 41.23
C ALA A 612 15.35 -11.16 41.06
N THR A 613 15.75 -10.08 40.38
CA THR A 613 14.83 -8.97 40.03
C THR A 613 13.69 -9.46 39.11
N GLY A 614 14.03 -10.24 38.08
CA GLY A 614 13.08 -10.80 37.12
C GLY A 614 12.05 -11.72 37.81
N ILE A 615 12.51 -12.61 38.69
CA ILE A 615 11.61 -13.52 39.46
C ILE A 615 10.71 -12.73 40.41
N ARG A 616 11.24 -11.72 41.10
CA ARG A 616 10.43 -10.85 41.96
C ARG A 616 9.32 -10.14 41.16
N MET A 617 9.67 -9.54 40.03
CA MET A 617 8.73 -8.84 39.16
C MET A 617 7.70 -9.79 38.54
N LEU A 618 8.12 -10.98 38.10
CA LEU A 618 7.25 -12.01 37.56
C LEU A 618 6.10 -12.39 38.49
N ARG A 619 6.35 -12.42 39.79
CA ARG A 619 5.42 -12.83 40.84
C ARG A 619 4.76 -11.67 41.58
N SER A 620 4.96 -10.44 41.11
CA SER A 620 4.34 -9.25 41.72
C SER A 620 2.83 -9.28 41.56
N SER A 621 2.09 -9.06 42.68
CA SER A 621 0.63 -8.96 42.73
C SER A 621 0.14 -7.54 43.08
N SER A 622 1.05 -6.63 43.43
CA SER A 622 0.76 -5.25 43.82
C SER A 622 0.76 -4.30 42.62
N ALA A 623 0.00 -3.20 42.74
CA ALA A 623 0.07 -2.09 41.78
C ALA A 623 1.51 -1.55 41.70
N PRO A 624 1.98 -1.15 40.52
CA PRO A 624 3.34 -0.66 40.36
C PRO A 624 3.53 0.71 40.99
N GLU A 625 4.52 0.80 41.85
CA GLU A 625 5.17 2.05 42.20
C GLU A 625 6.42 2.24 41.36
N GLN A 626 6.93 3.45 41.19
CA GLN A 626 8.19 3.71 40.48
C GLN A 626 9.36 2.87 41.04
N SER A 627 9.32 2.59 42.36
CA SER A 627 10.26 1.72 43.06
C SER A 627 10.28 0.26 42.54
N ASN A 628 9.22 -0.21 41.91
CA ASN A 628 9.18 -1.56 41.34
C ASN A 628 10.11 -1.74 40.14
N PHE A 629 10.43 -0.66 39.42
CA PHE A 629 11.32 -0.70 38.25
C PHE A 629 12.77 -0.36 38.61
N ARG A 630 13.31 -1.09 39.59
CA ARG A 630 14.71 -1.00 40.03
C ARG A 630 15.34 -2.38 40.14
N ILE A 631 16.63 -2.47 39.82
CA ILE A 631 17.40 -3.68 40.07
C ILE A 631 17.64 -3.83 41.58
N LEU A 632 17.47 -5.03 42.12
CA LEU A 632 17.66 -5.33 43.53
C LEU A 632 19.08 -4.93 44.00
N PRO A 633 19.23 -4.41 45.24
CA PRO A 633 20.54 -4.15 45.84
C PRO A 633 21.31 -5.47 46.13
N GLU A 634 22.61 -5.36 46.45
CA GLU A 634 23.51 -6.53 46.63
C GLU A 634 23.13 -7.48 47.78
N HIS A 635 22.34 -7.03 48.74
CA HIS A 635 22.10 -7.72 50.02
C HIS A 635 20.62 -8.08 50.25
N THR A 636 19.92 -8.61 49.27
CA THR A 636 18.64 -9.30 49.49
C THR A 636 18.80 -10.74 49.06
N SER A 637 19.35 -11.57 49.99
CA SER A 637 19.28 -13.03 49.93
C SER A 637 17.89 -13.52 50.25
#